data_27c60ca107c78271d7dea9efbf7b3458
#
_entry.id   27c60ca107c78271d7dea9efbf7b3458
#
_cell.length_a   1.000
_cell.length_b   1.000
_cell.length_c   1.000
_cell.angle_alpha   90.00
_cell.angle_beta   90.00
_cell.angle_gamma   90.00
#
_symmetry.space_group_name_H-M   'P 1'
#
loop_
_entity.id
_entity.type
_entity.pdbx_description
1 polymer ?
#
loop_
_entity_poly.entity_id
_entity_poly.type
_entity_poly.pdbx_seq_one_letter_code
_entity_poly.pdbx_strand_id
1 'polypeptide(L)'
;MDNSGFSWGPSISDLANDPVYGGNVQNEYTKGGLHNGQYYVPQRAAAGLDPWATPQAYNNAKDFFQTGVTWSNSVNVAQSFDKGNYSFSLGNTTSDGIVRSTGMDRYNVKLSGEAQLHDNWTTGFNGNFVTSKIKKQGTANDGVTATVYTAPISYTMAGIPSHIEGDPYTQNTFRENWIDDGNWACDNNSFTERSQRFFGNAFLKYSTKFGTDNHKLDVKYQIGDDAYTTNYSDIYGYGTTGYTNGYASEYGFTVNEMNSLLTFTYNWNINEDFVFDALLGNELVDKRISNTQAVGYSFNFPGWNHLNNASVFNSSHEYKRKRTVGNFASLSLAWKNMLYLNVTGRNDIVSSMPRDNRSFFYPSVSLGWVFTEVEALKNDILTFGKIRGSYAEVGMAGEYVPSYYYTPGYGGGFFQGTPIMYPINGNMAYIPYFVVYDPNLKPQNTKSYELGADLTFLNGLVSLNYTYSRQNVKDQIFEVPLAGSTGASSMMMNGGKMHSNVHEITLGISPVDTKNFKLDFAFNFSKIDNYVDELAPGVESIMLGGFVTPQVRAGIGDKFPVIYGVGYKRDGEGRIVVNEKGIPEAGETQVIGKVSPDFRLGFNTNIELYKFRLAAVFDWKQGGQMYSGTAGETNFYGTSKLSGEVRKSDKYHFDYAAVEQKGVDADGKPIYVPYTGGVKGSDAEEYFKSVRGIDEAYVYDNSFLKLRELSLSYPVYKKDNLNVNVNVFARNIIVWSEIKGFDPEATQGNNNMAGAFERFSLPGTSSYGFGVNVNF
;
A
#
# COMPACT_ATOMS: atom_id res chain seq x y z
N MET A 1 38.12 6.11 2.12
CA MET A 1 36.97 6.05 3.03
C MET A 1 37.27 5.00 4.09
N ASP A 2 36.91 5.29 5.32
CA ASP A 2 37.19 4.46 6.50
C ASP A 2 36.18 3.34 6.74
N ASN A 3 35.40 2.99 5.71
CA ASN A 3 34.29 2.02 5.76
C ASN A 3 33.14 2.39 6.73
N SER A 4 33.14 3.59 7.32
CA SER A 4 32.05 4.04 8.19
C SER A 4 30.79 4.43 7.41
N GLY A 5 30.94 4.78 6.13
CA GLY A 5 29.85 5.23 5.25
C GLY A 5 29.29 6.61 5.57
N PHE A 6 29.85 7.33 6.53
CA PHE A 6 29.40 8.69 6.88
C PHE A 6 29.97 9.75 5.91
N SER A 7 29.18 10.78 5.64
CA SER A 7 29.52 11.95 4.84
C SER A 7 29.93 13.16 5.70
N TRP A 8 30.46 12.94 6.91
CA TRP A 8 30.89 13.97 7.84
C TRP A 8 32.36 14.38 7.71
N GLY A 9 33.10 13.81 6.75
CA GLY A 9 34.51 14.09 6.47
C GLY A 9 34.77 15.51 5.93
N PRO A 10 35.95 15.79 5.36
CA PRO A 10 36.30 17.11 4.82
C PRO A 10 35.38 17.54 3.67
N SER A 11 35.42 18.84 3.32
CA SER A 11 34.69 19.31 2.13
C SER A 11 35.27 18.66 0.88
N ILE A 12 34.45 18.55 -0.19
CA ILE A 12 34.91 17.96 -1.46
C ILE A 12 36.14 18.69 -2.00
N SER A 13 36.20 20.01 -1.86
CA SER A 13 37.35 20.83 -2.26
C SER A 13 38.65 20.46 -1.50
N ASP A 14 38.52 19.98 -0.28
CA ASP A 14 39.66 19.69 0.60
C ASP A 14 40.08 18.22 0.59
N LEU A 15 39.34 17.34 -0.11
CA LEU A 15 39.63 15.90 -0.18
C LEU A 15 41.07 15.60 -0.67
N ALA A 16 41.57 16.40 -1.61
CA ALA A 16 42.96 16.22 -2.07
C ALA A 16 44.00 16.55 -1.00
N ASN A 17 43.62 17.29 0.05
CA ASN A 17 44.49 17.62 1.20
C ASN A 17 44.18 16.76 2.44
N ASP A 18 43.28 15.77 2.33
CA ASP A 18 42.97 14.88 3.43
C ASP A 18 44.24 14.13 3.92
N PRO A 19 44.54 14.11 5.24
CA PRO A 19 45.76 13.51 5.74
C PRO A 19 45.85 12.01 5.48
N VAL A 20 44.76 11.30 5.31
CA VAL A 20 44.72 9.84 5.10
C VAL A 20 44.66 9.47 3.62
N TYR A 21 43.78 10.13 2.86
CA TYR A 21 43.45 9.76 1.48
C TYR A 21 43.84 10.82 0.44
N GLY A 22 44.31 12.00 0.85
CA GLY A 22 44.62 13.10 -0.07
C GLY A 22 45.90 12.85 -0.85
N GLY A 23 45.87 13.14 -2.16
CA GLY A 23 47.04 13.01 -3.03
C GLY A 23 48.04 14.16 -2.91
N ASN A 24 47.66 15.29 -2.29
CA ASN A 24 48.53 16.46 -2.07
C ASN A 24 49.47 16.29 -0.87
N VAL A 25 49.22 15.29 -0.02
CA VAL A 25 49.99 15.08 1.24
C VAL A 25 50.64 13.72 1.27
N GLN A 26 51.78 13.64 2.00
CA GLN A 26 52.43 12.34 2.22
C GLN A 26 51.62 11.51 3.19
N ASN A 27 51.15 10.35 2.73
CA ASN A 27 50.38 9.40 3.51
C ASN A 27 50.72 7.96 3.07
N GLU A 28 49.99 6.97 3.57
CA GLU A 28 50.21 5.57 3.26
C GLU A 28 50.07 5.26 1.74
N TYR A 29 49.19 5.94 1.04
CA TYR A 29 48.91 5.68 -0.38
C TYR A 29 49.77 6.48 -1.34
N THR A 30 50.43 7.56 -0.88
CA THR A 30 51.34 8.40 -1.68
C THR A 30 52.79 8.02 -1.60
N LYS A 31 53.15 6.86 -1.03
CA LYS A 31 54.56 6.38 -0.88
C LYS A 31 55.33 6.34 -2.19
N GLY A 32 54.68 6.21 -3.34
CA GLY A 32 55.28 6.21 -4.66
C GLY A 32 55.35 7.60 -5.35
N GLY A 33 54.84 8.65 -4.72
CA GLY A 33 54.78 10.00 -5.23
C GLY A 33 53.43 10.66 -4.97
N LEU A 34 53.41 12.02 -5.02
CA LEU A 34 52.16 12.79 -4.85
C LEU A 34 51.27 12.69 -6.07
N HIS A 35 49.94 12.68 -5.84
CA HIS A 35 48.88 12.74 -6.85
C HIS A 35 48.12 14.06 -6.68
N ASN A 36 48.73 15.15 -7.11
CA ASN A 36 48.22 16.49 -6.91
C ASN A 36 46.82 16.71 -7.41
N GLY A 37 45.94 17.24 -6.57
CA GLY A 37 44.53 17.50 -6.89
C GLY A 37 43.65 16.27 -6.87
N GLN A 38 44.12 15.10 -6.49
CA GLN A 38 43.36 13.85 -6.44
C GLN A 38 43.29 13.31 -5.00
N TYR A 39 42.41 12.34 -4.79
CA TYR A 39 42.28 11.59 -3.54
C TYR A 39 42.14 10.10 -3.83
N TYR A 40 42.60 9.28 -2.91
CA TYR A 40 42.58 7.82 -3.01
C TYR A 40 41.20 7.26 -2.66
N VAL A 41 40.66 6.38 -3.51
CA VAL A 41 39.38 5.70 -3.31
C VAL A 41 39.66 4.20 -3.16
N PRO A 42 39.57 3.64 -1.96
CA PRO A 42 39.90 2.22 -1.70
C PRO A 42 39.07 1.24 -2.55
N GLN A 43 37.80 1.55 -2.79
CA GLN A 43 36.88 0.71 -3.58
C GLN A 43 37.28 0.62 -5.07
N ARG A 44 37.90 1.67 -5.61
CA ARG A 44 38.51 1.60 -6.96
C ARG A 44 39.71 0.70 -6.99
N ALA A 45 40.59 0.80 -5.96
CA ALA A 45 41.73 -0.08 -5.81
C ALA A 45 41.30 -1.55 -5.65
N ALA A 46 40.30 -1.81 -4.81
CA ALA A 46 39.78 -3.16 -4.58
C ALA A 46 39.16 -3.77 -5.86
N ALA A 47 38.70 -2.95 -6.78
CA ALA A 47 38.16 -3.37 -8.09
C ALA A 47 39.21 -3.44 -9.20
N GLY A 48 40.53 -3.27 -8.87
CA GLY A 48 41.62 -3.27 -9.88
C GLY A 48 41.63 -2.03 -10.80
N LEU A 49 40.94 -0.95 -10.41
CA LEU A 49 40.90 0.30 -11.16
C LEU A 49 41.96 1.28 -10.64
N ASP A 50 42.28 2.32 -11.45
CA ASP A 50 43.08 3.43 -10.95
C ASP A 50 42.41 4.02 -9.68
N PRO A 51 43.06 3.97 -8.51
CA PRO A 51 42.47 4.38 -7.25
C PRO A 51 42.35 5.90 -7.09
N TRP A 52 43.06 6.69 -7.91
CA TRP A 52 43.09 8.14 -7.78
C TRP A 52 41.94 8.82 -8.52
N ALA A 53 41.12 9.59 -7.79
CA ALA A 53 39.98 10.28 -8.33
C ALA A 53 40.05 11.79 -8.09
N THR A 54 39.54 12.58 -9.02
CA THR A 54 39.35 14.03 -8.82
C THR A 54 38.18 14.28 -7.90
N PRO A 55 38.31 15.12 -6.84
CA PRO A 55 37.23 15.49 -5.95
C PRO A 55 36.06 16.12 -6.70
N GLN A 56 34.88 15.52 -6.62
CA GLN A 56 33.65 16.06 -7.16
C GLN A 56 32.42 15.48 -6.43
N ALA A 57 31.27 16.14 -6.58
CA ALA A 57 30.01 15.64 -6.09
C ALA A 57 29.34 14.71 -7.11
N TYR A 58 28.82 13.59 -6.65
CA TYR A 58 28.10 12.61 -7.45
C TYR A 58 26.62 12.54 -7.04
N ASN A 59 25.76 12.13 -7.96
CA ASN A 59 24.34 11.87 -7.68
C ASN A 59 24.05 10.37 -7.86
N ASN A 60 24.38 9.60 -6.85
CA ASN A 60 24.23 8.14 -6.90
C ASN A 60 22.78 7.70 -7.18
N ALA A 61 21.77 8.41 -6.67
CA ALA A 61 20.38 8.10 -6.95
C ALA A 61 20.05 8.26 -8.45
N LYS A 62 20.50 9.33 -9.08
CA LYS A 62 20.28 9.55 -10.52
C LYS A 62 20.99 8.49 -11.37
N ASP A 63 22.20 8.10 -10.97
CA ASP A 63 23.04 7.17 -11.74
C ASP A 63 22.60 5.72 -11.56
N PHE A 64 21.95 5.38 -10.45
CA PHE A 64 21.46 4.04 -10.13
C PHE A 64 20.14 3.69 -10.82
N PHE A 65 19.19 4.65 -10.84
CA PHE A 65 17.88 4.40 -11.45
C PHE A 65 17.94 4.53 -12.97
N GLN A 66 17.19 3.65 -13.64
CA GLN A 66 17.02 3.67 -15.11
C GLN A 66 15.62 4.11 -15.50
N THR A 67 15.43 4.44 -16.78
CA THR A 67 14.10 4.66 -17.35
C THR A 67 13.46 3.31 -17.63
N GLY A 68 12.34 3.02 -16.96
CA GLY A 68 11.52 1.85 -17.24
C GLY A 68 10.69 2.04 -18.52
N VAL A 69 10.48 0.95 -19.27
CA VAL A 69 9.65 0.95 -20.48
C VAL A 69 8.52 -0.05 -20.31
N THR A 70 7.29 0.37 -20.58
CA THR A 70 6.13 -0.52 -20.57
C THR A 70 5.51 -0.60 -21.98
N TRP A 71 5.34 -1.82 -22.45
CA TRP A 71 4.70 -2.13 -23.73
C TRP A 71 3.46 -2.98 -23.50
N SER A 72 2.29 -2.53 -23.97
CA SER A 72 1.03 -3.23 -23.82
C SER A 72 0.33 -3.40 -25.17
N ASN A 73 -0.12 -4.62 -25.44
CA ASN A 73 -0.91 -4.97 -26.62
C ASN A 73 -2.19 -5.65 -26.20
N SER A 74 -3.28 -5.39 -26.90
CA SER A 74 -4.53 -6.12 -26.71
C SER A 74 -5.29 -6.28 -28.03
N VAL A 75 -5.96 -7.42 -28.16
CA VAL A 75 -6.88 -7.71 -29.26
C VAL A 75 -8.19 -8.15 -28.64
N ASN A 76 -9.29 -7.52 -29.06
CA ASN A 76 -10.63 -7.86 -28.64
C ASN A 76 -11.48 -8.16 -29.87
N VAL A 77 -12.16 -9.30 -29.87
CA VAL A 77 -13.13 -9.69 -30.89
C VAL A 77 -14.45 -9.97 -30.19
N ALA A 78 -15.51 -9.28 -30.62
CA ALA A 78 -16.83 -9.51 -30.10
C ALA A 78 -17.85 -9.53 -31.23
N GLN A 79 -18.83 -10.41 -31.15
CA GLN A 79 -19.92 -10.50 -32.10
C GLN A 79 -21.23 -10.80 -31.38
N SER A 80 -22.27 -10.14 -31.82
CA SER A 80 -23.64 -10.44 -31.43
C SER A 80 -24.41 -11.05 -32.60
N PHE A 81 -25.33 -11.96 -32.29
CA PHE A 81 -26.26 -12.60 -33.23
C PHE A 81 -27.65 -12.70 -32.57
N ASP A 82 -28.66 -13.08 -33.30
CA ASP A 82 -30.06 -13.01 -32.85
C ASP A 82 -30.31 -13.66 -31.47
N LYS A 83 -29.62 -14.76 -31.17
CA LYS A 83 -29.83 -15.56 -29.96
C LYS A 83 -28.64 -15.55 -28.99
N GLY A 84 -27.70 -14.63 -29.14
CA GLY A 84 -26.57 -14.56 -28.24
C GLY A 84 -25.45 -13.65 -28.67
N ASN A 85 -24.38 -13.71 -27.91
CA ASN A 85 -23.16 -12.98 -28.17
C ASN A 85 -21.94 -13.77 -27.66
N TYR A 86 -20.78 -13.44 -28.19
CA TYR A 86 -19.52 -13.88 -27.63
C TYR A 86 -18.47 -12.78 -27.70
N SER A 87 -17.52 -12.84 -26.81
CA SER A 87 -16.34 -12.01 -26.88
C SER A 87 -15.08 -12.79 -26.50
N PHE A 88 -13.98 -12.46 -27.19
CA PHE A 88 -12.67 -13.02 -26.94
C PHE A 88 -11.66 -11.88 -26.85
N SER A 89 -10.81 -11.90 -25.80
CA SER A 89 -9.76 -10.90 -25.60
C SER A 89 -8.43 -11.59 -25.33
N LEU A 90 -7.39 -11.07 -25.96
CA LEU A 90 -6.00 -11.37 -25.65
C LEU A 90 -5.29 -10.08 -25.25
N GLY A 91 -4.47 -10.15 -24.22
CA GLY A 91 -3.65 -9.03 -23.78
C GLY A 91 -2.26 -9.49 -23.35
N ASN A 92 -1.28 -8.63 -23.60
CA ASN A 92 0.08 -8.80 -23.15
C ASN A 92 0.59 -7.46 -22.62
N THR A 93 1.32 -7.48 -21.52
CA THR A 93 2.05 -6.32 -20.99
C THR A 93 3.42 -6.79 -20.55
N THR A 94 4.46 -6.13 -21.08
CA THR A 94 5.85 -6.28 -20.65
C THR A 94 6.34 -4.94 -20.13
N SER A 95 6.94 -4.93 -18.95
CA SER A 95 7.41 -3.71 -18.28
C SER A 95 8.79 -3.92 -17.68
N ASP A 96 9.74 -3.06 -18.01
CA ASP A 96 11.00 -2.95 -17.29
C ASP A 96 10.83 -1.97 -16.12
N GLY A 97 11.41 -2.29 -14.95
CA GLY A 97 11.39 -1.43 -13.78
C GLY A 97 12.44 -0.32 -13.83
N ILE A 98 12.33 0.62 -12.91
CA ILE A 98 13.33 1.69 -12.73
C ILE A 98 14.61 1.21 -12.02
N VAL A 99 14.58 0.06 -11.38
CA VAL A 99 15.76 -0.63 -10.85
C VAL A 99 16.14 -1.71 -11.84
N ARG A 100 17.44 -1.82 -12.19
CA ARG A 100 17.91 -2.85 -13.11
C ARG A 100 17.58 -4.26 -12.58
N SER A 101 17.40 -5.21 -13.48
CA SER A 101 17.00 -6.59 -13.17
C SER A 101 15.57 -6.73 -12.60
N THR A 102 14.76 -5.68 -12.59
CA THR A 102 13.34 -5.73 -12.21
C THR A 102 12.42 -5.56 -13.42
N GLY A 103 11.23 -6.13 -13.34
CA GLY A 103 10.26 -6.04 -14.43
C GLY A 103 9.08 -6.97 -14.26
N MET A 104 8.17 -6.92 -15.21
CA MET A 104 6.94 -7.72 -15.23
C MET A 104 6.59 -8.15 -16.65
N ASP A 105 6.28 -9.44 -16.80
CA ASP A 105 5.59 -9.98 -17.96
C ASP A 105 4.21 -10.47 -17.54
N ARG A 106 3.16 -10.04 -18.26
CA ARG A 106 1.79 -10.45 -17.98
C ARG A 106 1.05 -10.77 -19.28
N TYR A 107 0.35 -11.89 -19.27
CA TYR A 107 -0.55 -12.32 -20.34
C TYR A 107 -1.93 -12.57 -19.76
N ASN A 108 -2.96 -12.17 -20.50
CA ASN A 108 -4.34 -12.42 -20.13
C ASN A 108 -5.15 -12.87 -21.34
N VAL A 109 -6.02 -13.85 -21.09
CA VAL A 109 -7.00 -14.37 -22.04
C VAL A 109 -8.36 -14.28 -21.39
N LYS A 110 -9.34 -13.75 -22.11
CA LYS A 110 -10.73 -13.71 -21.66
C LYS A 110 -11.61 -14.30 -22.75
N LEU A 111 -12.54 -15.15 -22.35
CA LEU A 111 -13.59 -15.68 -23.21
C LEU A 111 -14.93 -15.55 -22.47
N SER A 112 -15.92 -14.99 -23.13
CA SER A 112 -17.28 -14.90 -22.59
C SER A 112 -18.32 -15.11 -23.70
N GLY A 113 -19.48 -15.63 -23.31
CA GLY A 113 -20.58 -15.81 -24.23
C GLY A 113 -21.90 -15.99 -23.48
N GLU A 114 -22.95 -15.59 -24.13
CA GLU A 114 -24.33 -15.82 -23.68
C GLU A 114 -25.18 -16.30 -24.86
N ALA A 115 -26.05 -17.26 -24.63
CA ALA A 115 -26.93 -17.80 -25.63
C ALA A 115 -28.32 -18.10 -25.07
N GLN A 116 -29.34 -17.75 -25.83
CA GLN A 116 -30.71 -18.17 -25.60
C GLN A 116 -30.88 -19.58 -26.19
N LEU A 117 -30.98 -20.57 -25.30
CA LEU A 117 -31.13 -21.98 -25.69
C LEU A 117 -32.56 -22.29 -26.18
N HIS A 118 -33.54 -21.63 -25.54
CA HIS A 118 -34.97 -21.72 -25.82
C HIS A 118 -35.63 -20.41 -25.40
N ASP A 119 -36.87 -20.19 -25.73
CA ASP A 119 -37.60 -18.94 -25.42
C ASP A 119 -37.49 -18.52 -23.96
N ASN A 120 -37.46 -19.46 -23.04
CA ASN A 120 -37.38 -19.26 -21.60
C ASN A 120 -35.99 -19.58 -20.99
N TRP A 121 -35.07 -20.10 -21.74
CA TRP A 121 -33.78 -20.56 -21.21
C TRP A 121 -32.62 -19.79 -21.80
N THR A 122 -31.83 -19.20 -20.93
CA THR A 122 -30.58 -18.50 -21.28
C THR A 122 -29.43 -19.14 -20.51
N THR A 123 -28.32 -19.36 -21.18
CA THR A 123 -27.07 -19.78 -20.56
C THR A 123 -25.94 -18.83 -20.92
N GLY A 124 -24.97 -18.73 -20.05
CA GLY A 124 -23.79 -17.93 -20.34
C GLY A 124 -22.61 -18.40 -19.55
N PHE A 125 -21.44 -18.03 -20.00
CA PHE A 125 -20.18 -18.29 -19.33
C PHE A 125 -19.22 -17.11 -19.48
N ASN A 126 -18.30 -17.01 -18.53
CA ASN A 126 -17.19 -16.07 -18.55
C ASN A 126 -15.99 -16.78 -17.94
N GLY A 127 -14.89 -16.83 -18.68
CA GLY A 127 -13.63 -17.41 -18.24
C GLY A 127 -12.48 -16.45 -18.50
N ASN A 128 -11.61 -16.27 -17.51
CA ASN A 128 -10.43 -15.44 -17.59
C ASN A 128 -9.23 -16.26 -17.14
N PHE A 129 -8.16 -16.20 -17.89
CA PHE A 129 -6.88 -16.75 -17.49
C PHE A 129 -5.82 -15.63 -17.51
N VAL A 130 -5.07 -15.51 -16.43
CA VAL A 130 -4.01 -14.52 -16.28
C VAL A 130 -2.76 -15.22 -15.79
N THR A 131 -1.64 -14.97 -16.45
CA THR A 131 -0.32 -15.37 -15.94
C THR A 131 0.59 -14.17 -15.86
N SER A 132 1.38 -14.07 -14.80
CA SER A 132 2.35 -13.01 -14.62
C SER A 132 3.65 -13.55 -14.03
N LYS A 133 4.75 -12.94 -14.43
CA LYS A 133 6.06 -13.11 -13.84
C LYS A 133 6.60 -11.73 -13.48
N ILE A 134 6.93 -11.53 -12.22
CA ILE A 134 7.46 -10.28 -11.69
C ILE A 134 8.84 -10.55 -11.11
N LYS A 135 9.81 -9.75 -11.51
CA LYS A 135 11.14 -9.70 -10.90
C LYS A 135 11.22 -8.47 -10.03
N LYS A 136 11.64 -8.63 -8.79
CA LYS A 136 11.67 -7.60 -7.76
C LYS A 136 13.08 -7.40 -7.22
N GLN A 137 13.26 -6.34 -6.44
CA GLN A 137 14.43 -6.14 -5.58
C GLN A 137 13.96 -5.81 -4.15
N GLY A 138 14.85 -6.05 -3.18
CA GLY A 138 14.62 -5.67 -1.80
C GLY A 138 14.45 -4.16 -1.65
N THR A 139 13.54 -3.77 -0.78
CA THR A 139 13.28 -2.37 -0.40
C THR A 139 13.40 -2.20 1.11
N ALA A 140 13.27 -1.00 1.62
CA ALA A 140 13.46 -0.64 3.01
C ALA A 140 14.93 -0.72 3.47
N ASN A 141 15.18 -0.99 4.75
CA ASN A 141 16.52 -0.94 5.35
C ASN A 141 17.56 -1.80 4.66
N ASP A 142 17.16 -2.97 4.21
CA ASP A 142 18.03 -3.97 3.60
C ASP A 142 17.91 -3.97 2.07
N GLY A 143 17.24 -2.93 1.53
CA GLY A 143 16.97 -2.78 0.12
C GLY A 143 18.03 -1.96 -0.61
N VAL A 144 17.97 -2.04 -1.94
CA VAL A 144 18.91 -1.34 -2.84
C VAL A 144 18.98 0.16 -2.62
N THR A 145 17.86 0.79 -2.25
CA THR A 145 17.75 2.25 -2.04
C THR A 145 18.47 2.73 -0.79
N ALA A 146 18.66 1.87 0.20
CA ALA A 146 19.28 2.26 1.46
C ALA A 146 20.74 2.66 1.28
N THR A 147 21.54 1.91 0.52
CA THR A 147 22.92 2.28 0.20
C THR A 147 23.00 3.41 -0.80
N VAL A 148 22.10 3.44 -1.80
CA VAL A 148 22.08 4.48 -2.84
C VAL A 148 21.85 5.88 -2.24
N TYR A 149 20.88 6.02 -1.31
CA TYR A 149 20.55 7.33 -0.72
C TYR A 149 21.52 7.74 0.39
N THR A 150 22.22 6.80 0.99
CA THR A 150 23.19 7.08 2.07
C THR A 150 24.64 7.00 1.62
N ALA A 151 24.90 6.79 0.32
CA ALA A 151 26.26 6.83 -0.23
C ALA A 151 26.87 8.23 -0.08
N PRO A 152 28.13 8.34 0.38
CA PRO A 152 28.80 9.63 0.46
C PRO A 152 28.83 10.35 -0.87
N ILE A 153 28.56 11.65 -0.87
CA ILE A 153 28.45 12.45 -2.10
C ILE A 153 29.75 12.51 -2.88
N SER A 154 30.89 12.36 -2.23
CA SER A 154 32.21 12.26 -2.87
C SER A 154 32.50 10.91 -3.52
N TYR A 155 31.67 9.89 -3.28
CA TYR A 155 31.81 8.55 -3.81
C TYR A 155 30.78 8.25 -4.89
N THR A 156 31.22 7.63 -6.00
CA THR A 156 30.30 7.14 -7.04
C THR A 156 30.18 5.61 -6.98
N MET A 157 28.96 5.12 -7.02
CA MET A 157 28.68 3.69 -7.23
C MET A 157 28.74 3.33 -8.74
N ALA A 158 28.63 4.31 -9.63
CA ALA A 158 28.67 4.10 -11.06
C ALA A 158 30.08 3.84 -11.57
N GLY A 159 30.25 2.80 -12.38
CA GLY A 159 31.55 2.45 -12.99
C GLY A 159 32.57 1.80 -12.05
N ILE A 160 32.18 1.50 -10.80
CA ILE A 160 32.97 0.69 -9.87
C ILE A 160 32.28 -0.68 -9.75
N PRO A 161 32.98 -1.81 -10.04
CA PRO A 161 32.42 -3.13 -9.82
C PRO A 161 31.95 -3.34 -8.38
N SER A 162 30.81 -3.97 -8.23
CA SER A 162 30.21 -4.28 -6.92
C SER A 162 30.94 -5.40 -6.15
N HIS A 163 31.98 -5.98 -6.75
CA HIS A 163 32.84 -7.02 -6.18
C HIS A 163 34.34 -6.63 -6.28
N ILE A 164 35.16 -7.22 -5.46
CA ILE A 164 36.60 -7.02 -5.52
C ILE A 164 37.24 -7.75 -6.74
N GLU A 165 38.38 -7.28 -7.19
CA GLU A 165 39.09 -7.89 -8.31
C GLU A 165 39.46 -9.36 -8.02
N GLY A 166 39.12 -10.23 -8.96
CA GLY A 166 39.44 -11.67 -8.86
C GLY A 166 38.55 -12.49 -7.95
N ASP A 167 37.60 -11.85 -7.20
CA ASP A 167 36.67 -12.55 -6.33
C ASP A 167 35.23 -12.01 -6.52
N PRO A 168 34.41 -12.64 -7.38
CA PRO A 168 33.05 -12.21 -7.64
C PRO A 168 32.06 -12.46 -6.48
N TYR A 169 32.49 -13.05 -5.39
CA TYR A 169 31.70 -13.42 -4.23
C TYR A 169 31.97 -12.57 -2.99
N THR A 170 32.88 -11.62 -3.07
CA THR A 170 33.16 -10.64 -2.02
C THR A 170 32.75 -9.25 -2.49
N GLN A 171 31.88 -8.60 -1.71
CA GLN A 171 31.38 -7.27 -2.03
C GLN A 171 32.48 -6.22 -1.98
N ASN A 172 32.44 -5.32 -2.92
CA ASN A 172 33.20 -4.08 -2.93
C ASN A 172 32.27 -2.93 -2.47
N THR A 173 32.13 -2.78 -1.15
CA THR A 173 31.22 -1.82 -0.55
C THR A 173 31.98 -0.67 0.14
N PHE A 174 31.34 0.51 0.24
CA PHE A 174 31.82 1.64 1.04
C PHE A 174 31.38 1.53 2.52
N ARG A 175 30.56 0.51 2.86
CA ARG A 175 30.01 0.29 4.19
C ARG A 175 30.07 -1.19 4.52
N GLU A 176 31.00 -1.59 5.36
CA GLU A 176 31.20 -2.99 5.74
C GLU A 176 30.10 -3.51 6.65
N ASN A 177 29.68 -4.76 6.43
CA ASN A 177 28.90 -5.62 7.31
C ASN A 177 27.50 -5.14 7.76
N TRP A 178 26.96 -4.07 7.15
CA TRP A 178 25.66 -3.54 7.57
C TRP A 178 24.56 -3.83 6.56
N ILE A 179 24.86 -3.61 5.28
CA ILE A 179 23.84 -3.61 4.22
C ILE A 179 24.56 -3.81 2.88
N ASP A 180 23.93 -4.52 1.97
CA ASP A 180 24.47 -4.78 0.64
C ASP A 180 24.64 -3.48 -0.16
N ASP A 181 25.70 -3.41 -0.96
CA ASP A 181 25.79 -2.44 -2.04
C ASP A 181 24.59 -2.61 -2.99
N GLY A 182 23.95 -1.52 -3.41
CA GLY A 182 22.77 -1.57 -4.26
C GLY A 182 23.01 -2.26 -5.61
N ASN A 183 24.22 -2.13 -6.18
CA ASN A 183 24.61 -2.84 -7.42
C ASN A 183 24.85 -4.32 -7.15
N TRP A 184 25.50 -4.65 -6.03
CA TRP A 184 25.67 -6.04 -5.60
C TRP A 184 24.32 -6.76 -5.49
N ALA A 185 23.38 -6.15 -4.78
CA ALA A 185 22.04 -6.73 -4.61
C ALA A 185 21.34 -6.98 -5.94
N CYS A 186 21.46 -6.06 -6.91
CA CYS A 186 20.90 -6.25 -8.24
C CYS A 186 21.57 -7.38 -9.05
N ASP A 187 22.85 -7.64 -8.82
CA ASP A 187 23.62 -8.64 -9.57
C ASP A 187 23.52 -10.04 -8.96
N ASN A 188 23.43 -10.14 -7.63
CA ASN A 188 23.58 -11.39 -6.91
C ASN A 188 22.29 -11.90 -6.24
N ASN A 189 21.33 -11.03 -5.96
CA ASN A 189 20.06 -11.40 -5.34
C ASN A 189 18.96 -11.46 -6.40
N SER A 190 18.01 -12.39 -6.23
CA SER A 190 16.91 -12.58 -7.16
C SER A 190 15.61 -12.85 -6.44
N PHE A 191 14.61 -11.99 -6.66
CA PHE A 191 13.27 -12.14 -6.09
C PHE A 191 12.26 -12.24 -7.22
N THR A 192 11.70 -13.43 -7.41
CA THR A 192 10.76 -13.69 -8.51
C THR A 192 9.40 -14.13 -7.95
N GLU A 193 8.37 -13.54 -8.49
CA GLU A 193 6.98 -13.95 -8.27
C GLU A 193 6.39 -14.45 -9.58
N ARG A 194 5.76 -15.62 -9.57
CA ARG A 194 5.03 -16.19 -10.71
C ARG A 194 3.62 -16.52 -10.27
N SER A 195 2.63 -15.89 -10.91
CA SER A 195 1.23 -16.14 -10.65
C SER A 195 0.53 -16.68 -11.88
N GLN A 196 -0.33 -17.68 -11.68
CA GLN A 196 -1.26 -18.20 -12.67
C GLN A 196 -2.64 -18.25 -12.04
N ARG A 197 -3.62 -17.61 -12.67
CA ARG A 197 -4.99 -17.52 -12.16
C ARG A 197 -5.98 -17.79 -13.26
N PHE A 198 -6.90 -18.67 -12.96
CA PHE A 198 -8.14 -18.84 -13.70
C PHE A 198 -9.30 -18.39 -12.82
N PHE A 199 -10.18 -17.57 -13.36
CA PHE A 199 -11.44 -17.24 -12.69
C PHE A 199 -12.55 -17.10 -13.72
N GLY A 200 -13.73 -17.58 -13.34
CA GLY A 200 -14.84 -17.54 -14.25
C GLY A 200 -16.12 -18.08 -13.62
N ASN A 201 -17.19 -18.01 -14.39
CA ASN A 201 -18.47 -18.57 -14.00
C ASN A 201 -19.25 -19.06 -15.22
N ALA A 202 -20.20 -19.94 -14.96
CA ALA A 202 -21.23 -20.32 -15.89
C ALA A 202 -22.59 -20.25 -15.19
N PHE A 203 -23.64 -19.94 -15.93
CA PHE A 203 -24.99 -19.91 -15.40
C PHE A 203 -26.02 -20.50 -16.35
N LEU A 204 -27.10 -20.95 -15.75
CA LEU A 204 -28.33 -21.31 -16.43
C LEU A 204 -29.46 -20.49 -15.80
N LYS A 205 -30.25 -19.80 -16.63
CA LYS A 205 -31.37 -18.98 -16.22
C LYS A 205 -32.64 -19.43 -16.94
N TYR A 206 -33.67 -19.66 -16.16
CA TYR A 206 -35.05 -19.81 -16.64
C TYR A 206 -35.82 -18.53 -16.39
N SER A 207 -36.49 -18.00 -17.40
CA SER A 207 -37.33 -16.80 -17.33
C SER A 207 -38.70 -17.13 -17.84
N THR A 208 -39.74 -16.74 -17.09
CA THR A 208 -41.12 -16.90 -17.53
C THR A 208 -41.96 -15.68 -17.13
N LYS A 209 -42.93 -15.39 -17.94
CA LYS A 209 -43.98 -14.40 -17.65
C LYS A 209 -45.33 -15.10 -17.52
N PHE A 210 -46.23 -14.58 -16.71
CA PHE A 210 -47.55 -15.13 -16.49
C PHE A 210 -48.56 -14.02 -16.11
N GLY A 211 -49.81 -14.35 -16.05
CA GLY A 211 -50.88 -13.37 -15.97
C GLY A 211 -51.03 -12.62 -17.30
N THR A 212 -51.17 -11.32 -17.26
CA THR A 212 -51.19 -10.44 -18.43
C THR A 212 -49.81 -9.86 -18.72
N ASP A 213 -48.77 -10.66 -18.58
CA ASP A 213 -47.32 -10.30 -18.67
C ASP A 213 -46.82 -9.33 -17.58
N ASN A 214 -47.64 -9.07 -16.57
CA ASN A 214 -47.27 -8.19 -15.45
C ASN A 214 -46.53 -8.90 -14.32
N HIS A 215 -46.38 -10.23 -14.41
CA HIS A 215 -45.56 -11.04 -13.53
C HIS A 215 -44.43 -11.65 -14.30
N LYS A 216 -43.19 -11.55 -13.75
CA LYS A 216 -42.02 -12.21 -14.28
C LYS A 216 -41.30 -12.95 -13.18
N LEU A 217 -40.92 -14.18 -13.47
CA LEU A 217 -40.10 -15.00 -12.60
C LEU A 217 -38.81 -15.41 -13.32
N ASP A 218 -37.68 -15.08 -12.75
CA ASP A 218 -36.37 -15.55 -13.18
C ASP A 218 -35.80 -16.48 -12.11
N VAL A 219 -35.40 -17.67 -12.52
CA VAL A 219 -34.63 -18.62 -11.67
C VAL A 219 -33.27 -18.78 -12.29
N LYS A 220 -32.22 -18.40 -11.56
CA LYS A 220 -30.83 -18.49 -12.05
C LYS A 220 -29.98 -19.31 -11.09
N TYR A 221 -29.30 -20.29 -11.64
CA TYR A 221 -28.22 -20.99 -10.96
C TYR A 221 -26.90 -20.64 -11.64
N GLN A 222 -25.94 -20.22 -10.83
CA GLN A 222 -24.60 -19.87 -11.26
C GLN A 222 -23.56 -20.62 -10.43
N ILE A 223 -22.55 -21.15 -11.09
CA ILE A 223 -21.36 -21.70 -10.47
C ILE A 223 -20.14 -20.91 -10.96
N GLY A 224 -19.27 -20.55 -10.05
CA GLY A 224 -18.01 -19.86 -10.33
C GLY A 224 -16.85 -20.49 -9.61
N ASP A 225 -15.68 -20.29 -10.14
CA ASP A 225 -14.43 -20.74 -9.55
C ASP A 225 -13.36 -19.65 -9.74
N ASP A 226 -12.58 -19.38 -8.70
CA ASP A 226 -11.38 -18.55 -8.73
C ASP A 226 -10.23 -19.36 -8.16
N ALA A 227 -9.41 -19.88 -9.06
CA ALA A 227 -8.28 -20.73 -8.74
C ALA A 227 -6.98 -20.06 -9.15
N TYR A 228 -6.06 -19.88 -8.22
CA TYR A 228 -4.74 -19.34 -8.53
C TYR A 228 -3.64 -19.95 -7.69
N THR A 229 -2.46 -20.00 -8.30
CA THR A 229 -1.21 -20.37 -7.66
C THR A 229 -0.21 -19.23 -7.84
N THR A 230 0.37 -18.79 -6.75
CA THR A 230 1.49 -17.82 -6.76
C THR A 230 2.69 -18.48 -6.12
N ASN A 231 3.79 -18.55 -6.87
CA ASN A 231 5.07 -19.08 -6.41
C ASN A 231 6.08 -17.95 -6.32
N TYR A 232 6.84 -17.95 -5.25
CA TYR A 232 7.92 -17.02 -4.96
C TYR A 232 9.23 -17.78 -4.92
N SER A 233 10.27 -17.16 -5.45
CA SER A 233 11.65 -17.62 -5.36
C SER A 233 12.48 -16.44 -4.88
N ASP A 234 12.90 -16.51 -3.63
CA ASP A 234 13.74 -15.49 -2.98
C ASP A 234 15.12 -16.06 -2.74
N ILE A 235 16.09 -15.50 -3.44
CA ILE A 235 17.48 -15.96 -3.43
C ILE A 235 18.38 -14.80 -3.05
N TYR A 236 19.16 -15.01 -1.99
CA TYR A 236 20.30 -14.17 -1.63
C TYR A 236 21.57 -14.91 -2.04
N GLY A 237 22.34 -14.30 -2.93
CA GLY A 237 23.55 -14.89 -3.46
C GLY A 237 24.65 -15.08 -2.41
N TYR A 238 25.63 -15.91 -2.73
CA TYR A 238 26.82 -16.11 -1.89
C TYR A 238 27.58 -14.79 -1.73
N GLY A 239 27.95 -14.42 -0.50
CA GLY A 239 28.59 -13.14 -0.18
C GLY A 239 27.62 -12.01 0.21
N THR A 240 26.29 -12.25 0.20
CA THR A 240 25.29 -11.26 0.60
C THR A 240 25.30 -11.03 2.12
N THR A 241 25.17 -9.79 2.54
CA THR A 241 25.14 -9.41 3.97
C THR A 241 23.99 -10.12 4.69
N GLY A 242 24.26 -10.70 5.86
CA GLY A 242 23.32 -11.53 6.60
C GLY A 242 23.13 -12.95 6.06
N TYR A 243 23.59 -13.22 4.83
CA TYR A 243 23.53 -14.54 4.16
C TYR A 243 24.86 -14.82 3.45
N THR A 244 25.99 -14.70 4.16
CA THR A 244 27.33 -14.79 3.58
C THR A 244 27.61 -16.07 2.81
N ASN A 245 26.96 -17.17 3.20
CA ASN A 245 27.03 -18.44 2.48
C ASN A 245 25.81 -18.69 1.59
N GLY A 246 25.01 -17.65 1.33
CA GLY A 246 23.82 -17.75 0.50
C GLY A 246 22.57 -18.31 1.21
N TYR A 247 21.43 -18.02 0.61
CA TYR A 247 20.08 -18.42 1.08
C TYR A 247 19.14 -18.56 -0.11
N ALA A 248 18.27 -19.56 -0.06
CA ALA A 248 17.20 -19.73 -1.02
C ALA A 248 15.89 -20.10 -0.33
N SER A 249 14.80 -19.43 -0.67
CA SER A 249 13.44 -19.76 -0.25
C SER A 249 12.54 -19.89 -1.45
N GLU A 250 12.00 -21.11 -1.63
CA GLU A 250 10.95 -21.39 -2.61
C GLU A 250 9.66 -21.57 -1.83
N TYR A 251 8.70 -20.68 -2.02
CA TYR A 251 7.42 -20.73 -1.33
C TYR A 251 6.27 -20.31 -2.23
N GLY A 252 5.09 -20.75 -1.89
CA GLY A 252 3.92 -20.38 -2.66
C GLY A 252 2.63 -20.81 -2.01
N PHE A 253 1.56 -20.30 -2.55
CA PHE A 253 0.23 -20.67 -2.12
C PHE A 253 -0.68 -20.93 -3.33
N THR A 254 -1.54 -21.93 -3.16
CA THR A 254 -2.64 -22.22 -4.08
C THR A 254 -3.94 -21.89 -3.38
N VAL A 255 -4.74 -21.06 -4.00
CA VAL A 255 -6.10 -20.72 -3.55
C VAL A 255 -7.09 -21.27 -4.56
N ASN A 256 -8.12 -21.94 -4.07
CA ASN A 256 -9.29 -22.29 -4.85
C ASN A 256 -10.54 -21.84 -4.09
N GLU A 257 -11.32 -21.00 -4.71
CA GLU A 257 -12.57 -20.47 -4.16
C GLU A 257 -13.73 -20.77 -5.12
N MET A 258 -14.51 -21.77 -4.78
CA MET A 258 -15.70 -22.14 -5.50
C MET A 258 -16.92 -21.39 -4.93
N ASN A 259 -17.70 -20.80 -5.79
CA ASN A 259 -18.96 -20.12 -5.47
C ASN A 259 -20.12 -20.79 -6.19
N SER A 260 -21.20 -21.05 -5.49
CA SER A 260 -22.48 -21.54 -6.03
C SER A 260 -23.59 -20.60 -5.59
N LEU A 261 -24.33 -20.05 -6.54
CA LEU A 261 -25.36 -19.06 -6.30
C LEU A 261 -26.67 -19.46 -7.00
N LEU A 262 -27.72 -19.68 -6.20
CA LEU A 262 -29.08 -19.90 -6.68
C LEU A 262 -29.93 -18.68 -6.32
N THR A 263 -30.59 -18.08 -7.32
CA THR A 263 -31.48 -16.93 -7.11
C THR A 263 -32.85 -17.13 -7.75
N PHE A 264 -33.86 -16.65 -7.06
CA PHE A 264 -35.23 -16.53 -7.52
C PHE A 264 -35.58 -15.04 -7.52
N THR A 265 -35.78 -14.46 -8.68
CA THR A 265 -36.16 -13.05 -8.83
C THR A 265 -37.58 -12.97 -9.36
N TYR A 266 -38.44 -12.32 -8.61
CA TYR A 266 -39.84 -12.11 -8.98
C TYR A 266 -40.10 -10.63 -9.14
N ASN A 267 -40.57 -10.23 -10.33
CA ASN A 267 -40.96 -8.87 -10.64
C ASN A 267 -42.48 -8.84 -10.87
N TRP A 268 -43.16 -7.89 -10.26
CA TRP A 268 -44.61 -7.70 -10.37
C TRP A 268 -44.92 -6.23 -10.61
N ASN A 269 -45.39 -5.93 -11.81
CA ASN A 269 -45.99 -4.66 -12.13
C ASN A 269 -47.46 -4.69 -11.64
N ILE A 270 -47.70 -4.28 -10.40
CA ILE A 270 -49.02 -4.34 -9.74
C ILE A 270 -50.02 -3.55 -10.52
N ASN A 271 -49.65 -2.32 -10.87
CA ASN A 271 -50.36 -1.40 -11.76
C ASN A 271 -49.42 -0.32 -12.28
N GLU A 272 -49.91 0.72 -12.94
CA GLU A 272 -49.08 1.83 -13.47
C GLU A 272 -48.32 2.58 -12.38
N ASP A 273 -48.81 2.58 -11.14
CA ASP A 273 -48.24 3.30 -10.01
C ASP A 273 -47.28 2.46 -9.18
N PHE A 274 -47.46 1.13 -9.09
CA PHE A 274 -46.71 0.26 -8.16
C PHE A 274 -45.96 -0.85 -8.89
N VAL A 275 -44.68 -0.92 -8.60
CA VAL A 275 -43.80 -2.01 -9.03
C VAL A 275 -43.21 -2.69 -7.77
N PHE A 276 -43.29 -4.01 -7.70
CA PHE A 276 -42.76 -4.82 -6.63
C PHE A 276 -41.74 -5.82 -7.17
N ASP A 277 -40.55 -5.86 -6.54
CA ASP A 277 -39.51 -6.82 -6.84
C ASP A 277 -39.17 -7.60 -5.58
N ALA A 278 -39.01 -8.91 -5.72
CA ALA A 278 -38.52 -9.78 -4.67
C ALA A 278 -37.39 -10.67 -5.18
N LEU A 279 -36.33 -10.77 -4.42
CA LEU A 279 -35.19 -11.65 -4.68
C LEU A 279 -34.99 -12.55 -3.46
N LEU A 280 -34.91 -13.85 -3.69
CA LEU A 280 -34.46 -14.85 -2.71
C LEU A 280 -33.21 -15.49 -3.25
N GLY A 281 -32.22 -15.69 -2.40
CA GLY A 281 -30.94 -16.26 -2.82
C GLY A 281 -30.32 -17.17 -1.77
N ASN A 282 -29.60 -18.17 -2.28
CA ASN A 282 -28.70 -19.01 -1.51
C ASN A 282 -27.33 -18.99 -2.16
N GLU A 283 -26.32 -18.74 -1.37
CA GLU A 283 -24.91 -18.71 -1.79
C GLU A 283 -24.09 -19.70 -0.95
N LEU A 284 -23.24 -20.47 -1.60
CA LEU A 284 -22.23 -21.32 -0.96
C LEU A 284 -20.86 -20.91 -1.47
N VAL A 285 -19.95 -20.54 -0.58
CA VAL A 285 -18.54 -20.29 -0.87
C VAL A 285 -17.70 -21.36 -0.17
N ASP A 286 -16.85 -22.07 -0.92
CA ASP A 286 -15.88 -23.05 -0.39
C ASP A 286 -14.48 -22.58 -0.79
N LYS A 287 -13.76 -22.00 0.16
CA LYS A 287 -12.40 -21.49 -0.03
C LYS A 287 -11.37 -22.43 0.57
N ARG A 288 -10.38 -22.80 -0.22
CA ARG A 288 -9.25 -23.66 0.16
C ARG A 288 -7.96 -22.94 -0.12
N ILE A 289 -7.04 -23.00 0.84
CA ILE A 289 -5.71 -22.40 0.74
C ILE A 289 -4.70 -23.47 1.13
N SER A 290 -3.71 -23.67 0.29
CA SER A 290 -2.58 -24.56 0.55
C SER A 290 -1.29 -23.74 0.41
N ASN A 291 -0.53 -23.63 1.48
CA ASN A 291 0.75 -22.95 1.51
C ASN A 291 1.87 -23.99 1.58
N THR A 292 2.90 -23.83 0.76
CA THR A 292 4.10 -24.67 0.77
C THR A 292 5.32 -23.78 0.83
N GLN A 293 6.34 -24.20 1.57
CA GLN A 293 7.61 -23.51 1.65
C GLN A 293 8.75 -24.50 1.79
N ALA A 294 9.84 -24.25 1.09
CA ALA A 294 11.13 -24.89 1.27
C ALA A 294 12.22 -23.81 1.40
N VAL A 295 13.01 -23.88 2.44
CA VAL A 295 14.08 -22.92 2.74
C VAL A 295 15.38 -23.67 2.83
N GLY A 296 16.41 -23.12 2.18
CA GLY A 296 17.76 -23.64 2.21
C GLY A 296 18.76 -22.57 2.68
N TYR A 297 19.58 -22.94 3.63
CA TYR A 297 20.63 -22.09 4.19
C TYR A 297 22.01 -22.64 3.83
N SER A 298 22.97 -21.73 3.69
CA SER A 298 24.38 -22.02 3.49
C SER A 298 24.64 -22.91 2.27
N PHE A 299 24.83 -22.32 1.13
CA PHE A 299 25.22 -23.03 -0.10
C PHE A 299 26.57 -23.74 0.10
N ASN A 300 26.67 -24.95 -0.42
CA ASN A 300 27.89 -25.77 -0.33
C ASN A 300 29.05 -25.14 -1.11
N PHE A 301 28.78 -24.39 -2.17
CA PHE A 301 29.77 -23.69 -2.98
C PHE A 301 29.13 -22.45 -3.67
N PRO A 302 29.92 -21.42 -3.97
CA PRO A 302 29.46 -20.24 -4.67
C PRO A 302 29.18 -20.49 -6.15
N GLY A 303 28.43 -19.57 -6.80
CA GLY A 303 28.16 -19.61 -8.25
C GLY A 303 26.95 -20.42 -8.67
N TRP A 304 26.31 -21.15 -7.76
CA TRP A 304 25.04 -21.83 -8.00
C TRP A 304 24.03 -21.47 -6.91
N ASN A 305 23.38 -20.33 -7.09
CA ASN A 305 22.38 -19.78 -6.18
C ASN A 305 21.06 -20.54 -6.33
N HIS A 306 20.95 -21.70 -5.70
CA HIS A 306 19.82 -22.61 -5.88
C HIS A 306 19.55 -23.40 -4.59
N LEU A 307 18.27 -23.70 -4.33
CA LEU A 307 17.83 -24.45 -3.15
C LEU A 307 18.61 -25.77 -3.00
N ASN A 308 18.84 -26.51 -4.08
CA ASN A 308 19.55 -27.79 -4.02
C ASN A 308 21.05 -27.68 -3.66
N ASN A 309 21.61 -26.48 -3.68
CA ASN A 309 22.98 -26.22 -3.24
C ASN A 309 23.07 -25.93 -1.73
N ALA A 310 21.93 -25.82 -1.03
CA ALA A 310 21.94 -25.57 0.41
C ALA A 310 22.41 -26.78 1.21
N SER A 311 23.09 -26.53 2.32
CA SER A 311 23.53 -27.56 3.25
C SER A 311 22.51 -27.87 4.35
N VAL A 312 21.62 -26.94 4.64
CA VAL A 312 20.56 -27.05 5.66
C VAL A 312 19.22 -26.70 5.03
N PHE A 313 18.23 -27.54 5.26
CA PHE A 313 16.89 -27.38 4.69
C PHE A 313 15.82 -27.34 5.76
N ASN A 314 14.79 -26.55 5.51
CA ASN A 314 13.54 -26.57 6.25
C ASN A 314 12.37 -26.53 5.26
N SER A 315 11.30 -27.25 5.57
CA SER A 315 10.09 -27.23 4.75
C SER A 315 8.84 -27.21 5.60
N SER A 316 7.80 -26.60 5.11
CA SER A 316 6.49 -26.53 5.76
C SER A 316 5.36 -26.63 4.74
N HIS A 317 4.23 -27.17 5.20
CA HIS A 317 2.98 -27.21 4.45
C HIS A 317 1.83 -26.88 5.38
N GLU A 318 0.97 -25.97 4.96
CA GLU A 318 -0.24 -25.60 5.67
C GLU A 318 -1.44 -25.69 4.76
N TYR A 319 -2.55 -26.19 5.27
CA TYR A 319 -3.82 -26.28 4.56
C TYR A 319 -4.93 -25.66 5.38
N LYS A 320 -5.67 -24.72 4.77
CA LYS A 320 -6.84 -24.05 5.37
C LYS A 320 -8.06 -24.23 4.47
N ARG A 321 -9.22 -24.45 5.09
CA ARG A 321 -10.51 -24.49 4.40
C ARG A 321 -11.56 -23.71 5.16
N LYS A 322 -12.27 -22.82 4.46
CA LYS A 322 -13.37 -22.03 4.99
C LYS A 322 -14.60 -22.20 4.11
N ARG A 323 -15.75 -22.43 4.73
CA ARG A 323 -17.04 -22.47 4.05
C ARG A 323 -17.98 -21.44 4.63
N THR A 324 -18.71 -20.78 3.73
CA THR A 324 -19.78 -19.85 4.09
C THR A 324 -21.04 -20.22 3.32
N VAL A 325 -22.16 -20.35 4.04
CA VAL A 325 -23.49 -20.53 3.45
C VAL A 325 -24.29 -19.27 3.79
N GLY A 326 -24.70 -18.53 2.78
CA GLY A 326 -25.51 -17.31 2.92
C GLY A 326 -26.91 -17.51 2.36
N ASN A 327 -27.93 -17.23 3.15
CA ASN A 327 -29.33 -17.14 2.68
C ASN A 327 -29.76 -15.69 2.76
N PHE A 328 -30.28 -15.15 1.69
CA PHE A 328 -30.65 -13.74 1.65
C PHE A 328 -31.94 -13.47 0.90
N ALA A 329 -32.58 -12.37 1.27
CA ALA A 329 -33.76 -11.85 0.62
C ALA A 329 -33.62 -10.35 0.41
N SER A 330 -34.17 -9.84 -0.69
CA SER A 330 -34.34 -8.43 -0.98
C SER A 330 -35.76 -8.18 -1.48
N LEU A 331 -36.43 -7.19 -0.89
CA LEU A 331 -37.77 -6.75 -1.28
C LEU A 331 -37.70 -5.28 -1.65
N SER A 332 -38.19 -4.94 -2.82
CA SER A 332 -38.21 -3.57 -3.35
C SER A 332 -39.65 -3.19 -3.74
N LEU A 333 -40.04 -2.01 -3.33
CA LEU A 333 -41.33 -1.42 -3.71
C LEU A 333 -41.12 0.00 -4.27
N ALA A 334 -41.52 0.22 -5.49
CA ALA A 334 -41.52 1.53 -6.10
C ALA A 334 -42.99 2.03 -6.28
N TRP A 335 -43.20 3.29 -5.91
CA TRP A 335 -44.48 3.96 -6.09
C TRP A 335 -44.31 5.22 -6.93
N LYS A 336 -45.03 5.27 -8.07
CA LYS A 336 -45.09 6.41 -9.02
C LYS A 336 -43.71 6.94 -9.46
N ASN A 337 -42.67 6.10 -9.50
CA ASN A 337 -41.28 6.52 -9.69
C ASN A 337 -40.81 7.60 -8.69
N MET A 338 -41.58 7.84 -7.64
CA MET A 338 -41.37 8.89 -6.65
C MET A 338 -40.85 8.34 -5.33
N LEU A 339 -41.42 7.25 -4.81
CA LEU A 339 -40.98 6.63 -3.56
C LEU A 339 -40.43 5.22 -3.81
N TYR A 340 -39.29 4.94 -3.23
CA TYR A 340 -38.61 3.66 -3.32
C TYR A 340 -38.31 3.15 -1.93
N LEU A 341 -38.82 2.00 -1.57
CA LEU A 341 -38.45 1.26 -0.35
C LEU A 341 -37.71 -0.01 -0.73
N ASN A 342 -36.56 -0.23 -0.11
CA ASN A 342 -35.85 -1.49 -0.22
C ASN A 342 -35.58 -2.06 1.17
N VAL A 343 -35.87 -3.34 1.38
CA VAL A 343 -35.60 -4.07 2.63
C VAL A 343 -34.82 -5.34 2.30
N THR A 344 -33.69 -5.52 2.93
CA THR A 344 -32.88 -6.73 2.74
C THR A 344 -32.58 -7.42 4.07
N GLY A 345 -32.36 -8.71 4.00
CA GLY A 345 -31.89 -9.49 5.11
C GLY A 345 -31.00 -10.62 4.62
N ARG A 346 -29.91 -10.87 5.33
CA ARG A 346 -29.00 -11.97 5.04
C ARG A 346 -28.63 -12.69 6.33
N ASN A 347 -28.62 -14.02 6.25
CA ASN A 347 -28.05 -14.89 7.29
C ASN A 347 -26.87 -15.66 6.73
N ASP A 348 -25.72 -15.50 7.35
CA ASP A 348 -24.50 -16.25 7.02
C ASP A 348 -24.20 -17.30 8.09
N ILE A 349 -23.78 -18.47 7.65
CA ILE A 349 -23.26 -19.57 8.47
C ILE A 349 -21.81 -19.78 8.04
N VAL A 350 -20.86 -19.46 8.93
CA VAL A 350 -19.42 -19.44 8.60
C VAL A 350 -18.67 -20.49 9.39
N SER A 351 -17.98 -21.40 8.70
CA SER A 351 -17.28 -22.53 9.34
C SER A 351 -16.10 -22.15 10.22
N SER A 352 -15.53 -20.96 10.03
CA SER A 352 -14.39 -20.44 10.81
C SER A 352 -14.77 -19.74 12.10
N MET A 353 -16.01 -19.87 12.57
CA MET A 353 -16.50 -19.34 13.84
C MET A 353 -16.79 -20.46 14.85
N PRO A 354 -16.77 -20.19 16.16
CA PRO A 354 -17.22 -21.12 17.17
C PRO A 354 -18.63 -21.64 16.88
N ARG A 355 -18.92 -22.89 17.26
CA ARG A 355 -20.17 -23.56 16.91
C ARG A 355 -21.42 -22.74 17.21
N ASP A 356 -21.44 -22.10 18.38
CA ASP A 356 -22.61 -21.37 18.88
C ASP A 356 -22.76 -19.98 18.25
N ASN A 357 -21.70 -19.43 17.67
CA ASN A 357 -21.64 -18.09 17.07
C ASN A 357 -21.40 -18.09 15.54
N ARG A 358 -21.55 -19.25 14.87
CA ARG A 358 -21.27 -19.36 13.41
C ARG A 358 -22.38 -18.80 12.53
N SER A 359 -23.60 -18.69 13.06
CA SER A 359 -24.77 -18.18 12.31
C SER A 359 -25.13 -16.79 12.81
N PHE A 360 -25.20 -15.82 11.90
CA PHE A 360 -25.53 -14.43 12.22
C PHE A 360 -26.34 -13.79 11.11
N PHE A 361 -27.32 -12.97 11.53
CA PHE A 361 -28.25 -12.28 10.64
C PHE A 361 -28.00 -10.77 10.67
N TYR A 362 -28.11 -10.13 9.51
CA TYR A 362 -27.97 -8.69 9.37
C TYR A 362 -28.98 -8.14 8.36
N PRO A 363 -29.80 -7.15 8.80
CA PRO A 363 -30.80 -6.50 7.97
C PRO A 363 -30.28 -5.20 7.35
N SER A 364 -30.97 -4.75 6.29
CA SER A 364 -30.91 -3.36 5.88
C SER A 364 -32.27 -2.84 5.42
N VAL A 365 -32.44 -1.53 5.52
CA VAL A 365 -33.61 -0.81 4.98
C VAL A 365 -33.15 0.50 4.37
N SER A 366 -33.67 0.83 3.20
CA SER A 366 -33.43 2.12 2.56
C SER A 366 -34.72 2.71 1.99
N LEU A 367 -34.84 4.03 2.09
CA LEU A 367 -35.94 4.82 1.54
C LEU A 367 -35.36 5.92 0.64
N GLY A 368 -35.91 6.04 -0.56
CA GLY A 368 -35.60 7.11 -1.50
C GLY A 368 -36.86 7.85 -1.91
N TRP A 369 -36.81 9.18 -1.86
CA TRP A 369 -37.89 10.04 -2.28
C TRP A 369 -37.45 11.02 -3.37
N VAL A 370 -37.90 10.82 -4.59
CA VAL A 370 -37.73 11.75 -5.71
C VAL A 370 -38.77 12.84 -5.58
N PHE A 371 -38.47 13.86 -4.81
CA PHE A 371 -39.46 14.89 -4.47
C PHE A 371 -39.84 15.80 -5.65
N THR A 372 -39.03 15.86 -6.69
CA THR A 372 -39.33 16.57 -7.93
C THR A 372 -40.42 15.88 -8.82
N GLU A 373 -40.80 14.65 -8.49
CA GLU A 373 -41.98 14.03 -9.09
C GLU A 373 -43.28 14.59 -8.51
N VAL A 374 -43.24 15.35 -7.42
CA VAL A 374 -44.37 16.16 -6.93
C VAL A 374 -44.44 17.42 -7.76
N GLU A 375 -45.53 17.60 -8.51
CA GLU A 375 -45.70 18.68 -9.50
C GLU A 375 -45.44 20.09 -8.91
N ALA A 376 -45.84 20.32 -7.66
CA ALA A 376 -45.62 21.58 -6.94
C ALA A 376 -44.17 21.90 -6.61
N LEU A 377 -43.27 20.88 -6.64
CA LEU A 377 -41.82 21.01 -6.33
C LEU A 377 -40.96 21.01 -7.59
N LYS A 378 -41.52 20.65 -8.73
CA LYS A 378 -40.84 20.63 -10.03
C LYS A 378 -40.70 22.06 -10.56
N ASN A 379 -39.47 22.45 -10.95
CA ASN A 379 -39.21 23.75 -11.55
C ASN A 379 -38.02 23.70 -12.51
N ASP A 380 -37.81 24.74 -13.32
CA ASP A 380 -36.76 24.79 -14.34
C ASP A 380 -35.34 24.94 -13.77
N ILE A 381 -35.21 25.33 -12.50
CA ILE A 381 -33.93 25.48 -11.83
C ILE A 381 -33.51 24.13 -11.23
N LEU A 382 -34.33 23.52 -10.38
CA LEU A 382 -34.10 22.20 -9.82
C LEU A 382 -34.86 21.15 -10.61
N THR A 383 -34.23 20.54 -11.58
CA THR A 383 -34.88 19.64 -12.55
C THR A 383 -34.99 18.20 -12.05
N PHE A 384 -34.12 17.81 -11.10
CA PHE A 384 -34.19 16.53 -10.40
C PHE A 384 -33.75 16.70 -8.96
N GLY A 385 -34.51 16.13 -8.04
CA GLY A 385 -34.21 16.12 -6.63
C GLY A 385 -34.65 14.83 -5.94
N LYS A 386 -33.69 14.12 -5.31
CA LYS A 386 -33.95 12.92 -4.54
C LYS A 386 -33.26 13.03 -3.17
N ILE A 387 -34.01 12.70 -2.13
CA ILE A 387 -33.48 12.48 -0.78
C ILE A 387 -33.51 10.99 -0.50
N ARG A 388 -32.46 10.48 0.14
CA ARG A 388 -32.35 9.07 0.49
C ARG A 388 -31.85 8.91 1.92
N GLY A 389 -32.35 7.88 2.59
CA GLY A 389 -31.88 7.48 3.91
C GLY A 389 -31.78 5.97 3.99
N SER A 390 -30.78 5.46 4.68
CA SER A 390 -30.63 4.03 4.89
C SER A 390 -30.08 3.68 6.28
N TYR A 391 -30.45 2.49 6.70
CA TYR A 391 -29.87 1.78 7.82
C TYR A 391 -29.43 0.40 7.36
N ALA A 392 -28.21 0.01 7.68
CA ALA A 392 -27.71 -1.33 7.37
C ALA A 392 -26.86 -1.88 8.53
N GLU A 393 -26.98 -3.19 8.73
CA GLU A 393 -26.02 -3.93 9.54
C GLU A 393 -25.20 -4.85 8.65
N VAL A 394 -23.91 -5.03 9.00
CA VAL A 394 -23.00 -5.97 8.33
C VAL A 394 -22.22 -6.72 9.39
N GLY A 395 -22.26 -8.04 9.30
CA GLY A 395 -21.46 -8.92 10.12
C GLY A 395 -20.15 -9.33 9.42
N MET A 396 -19.04 -9.36 10.16
CA MET A 396 -17.78 -9.88 9.69
C MET A 396 -17.30 -11.02 10.59
N ALA A 397 -17.16 -12.22 10.01
CA ALA A 397 -16.66 -13.38 10.74
C ALA A 397 -15.15 -13.28 10.96
N GLY A 398 -14.70 -13.69 12.15
CA GLY A 398 -13.30 -13.91 12.45
C GLY A 398 -12.83 -15.32 12.09
N GLU A 399 -11.61 -15.61 12.49
CA GLU A 399 -11.07 -16.96 12.49
C GLU A 399 -10.96 -17.44 13.94
N TYR A 400 -11.56 -18.58 14.24
CA TYR A 400 -11.43 -19.29 15.50
C TYR A 400 -10.65 -20.58 15.25
N VAL A 401 -9.54 -20.74 15.95
CA VAL A 401 -8.73 -21.96 15.90
C VAL A 401 -8.70 -22.56 17.29
N PRO A 402 -9.19 -23.81 17.49
CA PRO A 402 -9.02 -24.51 18.76
C PRO A 402 -7.54 -24.68 19.10
N SER A 403 -7.22 -24.70 20.39
CA SER A 403 -5.85 -24.96 20.83
C SER A 403 -5.31 -26.27 20.26
N TYR A 404 -4.09 -26.26 19.75
CA TYR A 404 -3.40 -27.41 19.21
C TYR A 404 -1.89 -27.34 19.50
N TYR A 405 -1.24 -28.49 19.34
CA TYR A 405 0.21 -28.59 19.40
C TYR A 405 0.76 -28.78 17.99
N TYR A 406 1.92 -28.22 17.72
CA TYR A 406 2.61 -28.40 16.47
C TYR A 406 4.09 -28.73 16.68
N THR A 407 4.72 -29.33 15.69
CA THR A 407 6.15 -29.60 15.71
C THR A 407 6.90 -28.41 15.14
N PRO A 408 7.78 -27.75 15.90
CA PRO A 408 8.61 -26.70 15.32
C PRO A 408 9.61 -27.34 14.35
N GLY A 409 9.55 -26.99 13.09
CA GLY A 409 10.62 -27.33 12.15
C GLY A 409 11.90 -26.54 12.41
N TYR A 410 11.78 -25.50 13.20
CA TYR A 410 12.82 -24.55 13.50
C TYR A 410 12.57 -23.99 14.91
N GLY A 411 13.48 -24.18 15.82
CA GLY A 411 13.45 -23.61 17.16
C GLY A 411 14.37 -22.42 17.26
N GLY A 412 13.92 -21.34 17.91
CA GLY A 412 14.73 -20.14 18.14
C GLY A 412 15.99 -20.47 18.92
N GLY A 413 17.15 -20.24 18.32
CA GLY A 413 18.42 -20.25 19.03
C GLY A 413 18.68 -18.86 19.61
N PHE A 414 18.92 -18.79 20.90
CA PHE A 414 19.30 -17.53 21.56
C PHE A 414 20.77 -17.19 21.43
N PHE A 415 21.59 -18.13 20.94
CA PHE A 415 23.01 -17.97 20.88
C PHE A 415 23.49 -17.79 19.44
N GLN A 416 24.00 -16.61 19.13
CA GLN A 416 24.64 -16.23 17.84
C GLN A 416 23.71 -16.48 16.60
N GLY A 417 22.40 -16.41 16.75
CA GLY A 417 21.50 -16.60 15.62
C GLY A 417 21.48 -18.02 15.03
N THR A 418 22.14 -19.00 15.69
CA THR A 418 22.11 -20.38 15.22
C THR A 418 20.78 -21.03 15.55
N PRO A 419 20.02 -21.46 14.54
CA PRO A 419 18.71 -22.08 14.76
C PRO A 419 18.86 -23.46 15.41
N ILE A 420 17.94 -23.79 16.32
CA ILE A 420 17.76 -25.14 16.83
C ILE A 420 16.84 -25.88 15.87
N MET A 421 17.35 -26.89 15.21
CA MET A 421 16.61 -27.72 14.25
C MET A 421 16.11 -29.00 14.90
N TYR A 422 14.86 -29.37 14.69
CA TYR A 422 14.30 -30.65 15.09
C TYR A 422 14.16 -31.59 13.88
N PRO A 423 14.36 -32.94 14.06
CA PRO A 423 14.61 -33.67 15.31
C PRO A 423 16.05 -33.50 15.83
N ILE A 424 16.21 -33.40 17.16
CA ILE A 424 17.51 -33.44 17.82
C ILE A 424 17.76 -34.86 18.30
N ASN A 425 18.82 -35.52 17.83
CA ASN A 425 19.11 -36.92 18.11
C ASN A 425 17.91 -37.85 17.89
N GLY A 426 17.14 -37.59 16.83
CA GLY A 426 15.93 -38.35 16.51
C GLY A 426 14.68 -38.01 17.32
N ASN A 427 14.78 -37.05 18.26
CA ASN A 427 13.64 -36.64 19.10
C ASN A 427 12.99 -35.37 18.55
N MET A 428 11.65 -35.44 18.34
CA MET A 428 10.83 -34.29 17.95
C MET A 428 10.40 -33.51 19.18
N ALA A 429 10.15 -32.22 19.01
CA ALA A 429 9.49 -31.38 20.01
C ALA A 429 8.05 -31.07 19.58
N TYR A 430 7.19 -30.87 20.56
CA TYR A 430 5.82 -30.38 20.37
C TYR A 430 5.62 -29.14 21.24
N ILE A 431 5.16 -28.07 20.64
CA ILE A 431 4.87 -26.83 21.33
C ILE A 431 3.39 -26.45 21.13
N PRO A 432 2.73 -25.87 22.15
CA PRO A 432 1.39 -25.34 21.96
C PRO A 432 1.43 -24.16 21.01
N TYR A 433 0.34 -23.98 20.25
CA TYR A 433 0.19 -22.78 19.43
C TYR A 433 0.11 -21.56 20.34
N PHE A 434 0.88 -20.54 20.03
CA PHE A 434 1.13 -19.40 20.90
C PHE A 434 0.00 -18.36 20.92
N VAL A 435 -0.96 -18.43 19.99
CA VAL A 435 -2.18 -17.59 19.98
C VAL A 435 -3.34 -18.39 20.55
N VAL A 436 -3.98 -17.86 21.57
CA VAL A 436 -5.20 -18.45 22.15
C VAL A 436 -6.42 -17.75 21.56
N TYR A 437 -7.49 -18.47 21.34
CA TYR A 437 -8.74 -17.94 20.80
C TYR A 437 -9.85 -18.03 21.85
N ASP A 438 -10.62 -16.92 22.00
CA ASP A 438 -11.80 -16.94 22.85
C ASP A 438 -12.82 -17.94 22.29
N PRO A 439 -13.21 -18.97 23.07
CA PRO A 439 -14.21 -19.94 22.62
C PRO A 439 -15.60 -19.31 22.39
N ASN A 440 -15.85 -18.12 22.91
CA ASN A 440 -17.09 -17.36 22.73
C ASN A 440 -16.97 -16.27 21.64
N LEU A 441 -15.94 -16.33 20.81
CA LEU A 441 -15.70 -15.35 19.74
C LEU A 441 -16.97 -15.14 18.90
N LYS A 442 -17.38 -13.87 18.74
CA LYS A 442 -18.56 -13.46 17.98
C LYS A 442 -18.14 -12.73 16.69
N PRO A 443 -18.99 -12.73 15.66
CA PRO A 443 -18.77 -11.86 14.51
C PRO A 443 -18.76 -10.39 14.92
N GLN A 444 -17.85 -9.64 14.34
CA GLN A 444 -17.87 -8.18 14.40
C GLN A 444 -19.13 -7.66 13.74
N ASN A 445 -19.75 -6.62 14.30
CA ASN A 445 -20.94 -6.00 13.74
C ASN A 445 -20.70 -4.52 13.44
N THR A 446 -21.01 -4.10 12.22
CA THR A 446 -20.99 -2.70 11.79
C THR A 446 -22.41 -2.25 11.50
N LYS A 447 -22.83 -1.16 12.17
CA LYS A 447 -24.11 -0.47 11.93
C LYS A 447 -23.83 0.82 11.20
N SER A 448 -24.46 0.98 10.02
CA SER A 448 -24.34 2.15 9.18
C SER A 448 -25.67 2.90 9.08
N TYR A 449 -25.59 4.21 9.22
CA TYR A 449 -26.70 5.15 9.01
C TYR A 449 -26.25 6.12 7.92
N GLU A 450 -27.05 6.26 6.87
CA GLU A 450 -26.73 7.15 5.76
C GLU A 450 -27.89 8.08 5.46
N LEU A 451 -27.56 9.34 5.15
CA LEU A 451 -28.47 10.33 4.61
C LEU A 451 -27.81 10.95 3.37
N GLY A 452 -28.57 11.05 2.29
CA GLY A 452 -28.06 11.58 1.04
C GLY A 452 -29.07 12.40 0.28
N ALA A 453 -28.55 13.27 -0.58
CA ALA A 453 -29.32 14.08 -1.53
C ALA A 453 -28.64 14.03 -2.90
N ASP A 454 -29.45 13.77 -3.94
CA ASP A 454 -29.04 13.80 -5.34
C ASP A 454 -29.85 14.92 -6.02
N LEU A 455 -29.14 15.96 -6.47
CA LEU A 455 -29.77 17.17 -7.04
C LEU A 455 -29.21 17.46 -8.43
N THR A 456 -30.06 17.79 -9.37
CA THR A 456 -29.67 18.25 -10.70
C THR A 456 -30.35 19.59 -11.02
N PHE A 457 -29.53 20.55 -11.39
CA PHE A 457 -29.97 21.91 -11.67
C PHE A 457 -29.83 22.23 -13.16
N LEU A 458 -30.70 23.11 -13.67
CA LEU A 458 -30.64 23.70 -15.00
C LEU A 458 -30.45 22.64 -16.11
N ASN A 459 -31.27 21.58 -16.07
CA ASN A 459 -31.25 20.47 -17.04
C ASN A 459 -29.92 19.75 -17.19
N GLY A 460 -29.19 19.59 -16.07
CA GLY A 460 -27.93 18.85 -16.05
C GLY A 460 -26.67 19.70 -16.13
N LEU A 461 -26.81 21.04 -16.18
CA LEU A 461 -25.65 21.94 -16.13
C LEU A 461 -24.87 21.78 -14.82
N VAL A 462 -25.55 21.58 -13.69
CA VAL A 462 -24.94 21.31 -12.41
C VAL A 462 -25.61 20.08 -11.78
N SER A 463 -24.82 19.12 -11.34
CA SER A 463 -25.25 17.96 -10.55
C SER A 463 -24.52 17.94 -9.21
N LEU A 464 -25.26 17.70 -8.13
CA LEU A 464 -24.72 17.60 -6.77
C LEU A 464 -25.22 16.32 -6.14
N ASN A 465 -24.28 15.46 -5.71
CA ASN A 465 -24.55 14.32 -4.86
C ASN A 465 -23.85 14.55 -3.53
N TYR A 466 -24.59 14.44 -2.43
CA TYR A 466 -24.05 14.52 -1.07
C TYR A 466 -24.49 13.32 -0.27
N THR A 467 -23.55 12.72 0.45
CA THR A 467 -23.83 11.64 1.40
C THR A 467 -23.12 11.93 2.72
N TYR A 468 -23.87 11.85 3.80
CA TYR A 468 -23.35 11.71 5.15
C TYR A 468 -23.56 10.28 5.62
N SER A 469 -22.52 9.65 6.13
CA SER A 469 -22.57 8.30 6.71
C SER A 469 -21.99 8.30 8.12
N ARG A 470 -22.69 7.64 9.04
CA ARG A 470 -22.18 7.30 10.37
C ARG A 470 -22.11 5.80 10.48
N GLN A 471 -20.90 5.29 10.72
CA GLN A 471 -20.64 3.86 10.92
C GLN A 471 -20.22 3.63 12.38
N ASN A 472 -20.82 2.65 13.05
CA ASN A 472 -20.46 2.23 14.39
C ASN A 472 -20.11 0.74 14.35
N VAL A 473 -18.85 0.44 14.66
CA VAL A 473 -18.32 -0.92 14.75
C VAL A 473 -18.33 -1.34 16.21
N LYS A 474 -18.81 -2.53 16.50
CA LYS A 474 -18.77 -3.16 17.82
C LYS A 474 -18.30 -4.61 17.72
N ASP A 475 -17.90 -5.16 18.85
CA ASP A 475 -17.39 -6.52 18.95
C ASP A 475 -16.21 -6.76 17.97
N GLN A 476 -15.38 -5.74 17.76
CA GLN A 476 -14.23 -5.84 16.87
C GLN A 476 -13.30 -6.96 17.33
N ILE A 477 -12.84 -7.76 16.36
CA ILE A 477 -11.97 -8.90 16.62
C ILE A 477 -10.53 -8.44 16.45
N PHE A 478 -9.71 -8.61 17.48
CA PHE A 478 -8.29 -8.31 17.43
C PHE A 478 -7.48 -9.19 18.39
N GLU A 479 -6.20 -9.19 18.15
CA GLU A 479 -5.21 -9.93 18.91
C GLU A 479 -4.71 -9.05 20.06
N VAL A 480 -4.97 -9.50 21.30
CA VAL A 480 -4.55 -8.81 22.53
C VAL A 480 -3.29 -9.50 23.05
N PRO A 481 -2.16 -8.78 23.23
CA PRO A 481 -0.97 -9.35 23.83
C PRO A 481 -1.23 -9.88 25.25
N LEU A 482 -0.67 -11.04 25.57
CA LEU A 482 -0.75 -11.65 26.89
C LEU A 482 0.61 -11.57 27.60
N ALA A 483 0.56 -11.61 28.93
CA ALA A 483 1.80 -11.74 29.70
C ALA A 483 2.49 -13.06 29.41
N GLY A 484 3.81 -13.08 29.20
CA GLY A 484 4.58 -14.30 28.86
C GLY A 484 4.42 -15.44 29.86
N SER A 485 4.07 -15.12 31.13
CA SER A 485 3.77 -16.11 32.17
C SER A 485 2.53 -16.99 31.89
N THR A 486 1.67 -16.60 30.95
CA THR A 486 0.50 -17.37 30.53
C THR A 486 0.86 -18.55 29.61
N GLY A 487 2.08 -18.55 29.06
CA GLY A 487 2.52 -19.52 28.04
C GLY A 487 1.99 -19.24 26.64
N ALA A 488 1.25 -18.16 26.43
CA ALA A 488 0.78 -17.69 25.13
C ALA A 488 1.29 -16.26 24.88
N SER A 489 1.47 -15.88 23.62
CA SER A 489 1.89 -14.52 23.23
C SER A 489 0.69 -13.57 23.20
N SER A 490 -0.47 -14.08 22.81
CA SER A 490 -1.65 -13.25 22.57
C SER A 490 -2.94 -14.05 22.62
N MET A 491 -4.06 -13.32 22.69
CA MET A 491 -5.41 -13.88 22.63
C MET A 491 -6.25 -13.17 21.58
N MET A 492 -6.84 -13.94 20.69
CA MET A 492 -7.84 -13.44 19.72
C MET A 492 -9.19 -13.35 20.41
N MET A 493 -9.75 -12.17 20.54
CA MET A 493 -11.01 -11.94 21.24
C MET A 493 -11.80 -10.76 20.66
N ASN A 494 -13.08 -10.72 21.02
CA ASN A 494 -13.88 -9.54 20.75
C ASN A 494 -13.58 -8.46 21.79
N GLY A 495 -13.48 -7.24 21.34
CA GLY A 495 -13.36 -6.07 22.20
C GLY A 495 -13.25 -4.83 21.34
N GLY A 496 -13.66 -3.73 21.91
CA GLY A 496 -13.57 -2.46 21.23
C GLY A 496 -14.80 -2.06 20.44
N LYS A 497 -14.92 -0.74 20.39
CA LYS A 497 -15.90 -0.01 19.60
C LYS A 497 -15.17 1.09 18.87
N MET A 498 -15.58 1.32 17.65
CA MET A 498 -15.11 2.41 16.82
C MET A 498 -16.27 3.08 16.13
N HIS A 499 -16.10 4.35 15.80
CA HIS A 499 -17.03 4.99 14.90
C HIS A 499 -16.32 5.80 13.82
N SER A 500 -17.01 5.97 12.72
CA SER A 500 -16.58 6.78 11.59
C SER A 500 -17.66 7.75 11.19
N ASN A 501 -17.31 9.01 10.96
CA ASN A 501 -18.16 10.00 10.33
C ASN A 501 -17.58 10.28 8.94
N VAL A 502 -18.41 10.13 7.91
CA VAL A 502 -18.00 10.24 6.52
C VAL A 502 -18.85 11.28 5.81
N HIS A 503 -18.21 12.19 5.11
CA HIS A 503 -18.84 13.15 4.21
C HIS A 503 -18.30 12.92 2.81
N GLU A 504 -19.19 12.72 1.85
CA GLU A 504 -18.88 12.56 0.44
C GLU A 504 -19.70 13.54 -0.38
N ILE A 505 -19.03 14.28 -1.27
CA ILE A 505 -19.66 15.23 -2.18
C ILE A 505 -19.12 14.97 -3.57
N THR A 506 -20.02 14.78 -4.53
CA THR A 506 -19.69 14.82 -5.95
C THR A 506 -20.43 15.99 -6.59
N LEU A 507 -19.66 16.91 -7.18
CA LEU A 507 -20.19 18.06 -7.91
C LEU A 507 -19.77 17.95 -9.38
N GLY A 508 -20.74 17.81 -10.27
CA GLY A 508 -20.55 17.85 -11.72
C GLY A 508 -21.02 19.19 -12.28
N ILE A 509 -20.24 19.77 -13.20
CA ILE A 509 -20.56 21.03 -13.88
C ILE A 509 -20.25 20.86 -15.37
N SER A 510 -21.28 20.97 -16.23
CA SER A 510 -21.16 20.89 -17.69
C SER A 510 -21.59 22.23 -18.31
N PRO A 511 -20.74 23.29 -18.22
CA PRO A 511 -21.15 24.64 -18.56
C PRO A 511 -21.36 24.86 -20.06
N VAL A 512 -20.76 24.04 -20.88
CA VAL A 512 -20.86 24.13 -22.34
C VAL A 512 -20.97 22.73 -22.95
N ASP A 513 -22.02 22.50 -23.68
CA ASP A 513 -22.23 21.31 -24.53
C ASP A 513 -22.74 21.75 -25.89
N THR A 514 -21.81 21.94 -26.82
CA THR A 514 -22.09 22.25 -28.21
C THR A 514 -21.47 21.16 -29.11
N LYS A 515 -21.87 21.17 -30.39
CA LYS A 515 -21.35 20.22 -31.39
C LYS A 515 -19.82 20.25 -31.51
N ASN A 516 -19.20 21.41 -31.31
CA ASN A 516 -17.78 21.62 -31.53
C ASN A 516 -16.96 21.85 -30.25
N PHE A 517 -17.64 22.12 -29.15
CA PHE A 517 -16.97 22.37 -27.86
C PHE A 517 -17.83 21.86 -26.73
N LYS A 518 -17.25 20.96 -25.92
CA LYS A 518 -17.82 20.45 -24.67
C LYS A 518 -16.82 20.65 -23.55
N LEU A 519 -17.33 21.00 -22.38
CA LEU A 519 -16.53 21.23 -21.19
C LEU A 519 -17.24 20.63 -19.99
N ASP A 520 -16.60 19.65 -19.34
CA ASP A 520 -17.11 18.98 -18.16
C ASP A 520 -16.09 19.06 -17.02
N PHE A 521 -16.58 19.35 -15.84
CA PHE A 521 -15.84 19.29 -14.59
C PHE A 521 -16.51 18.36 -13.61
N ALA A 522 -15.75 17.57 -12.87
CA ALA A 522 -16.23 16.79 -11.75
C ALA A 522 -15.31 16.96 -10.54
N PHE A 523 -15.89 17.28 -9.41
CA PHE A 523 -15.21 17.41 -8.13
C PHE A 523 -15.73 16.32 -7.20
N ASN A 524 -14.82 15.55 -6.60
CA ASN A 524 -15.12 14.47 -5.67
C ASN A 524 -14.43 14.77 -4.35
N PHE A 525 -15.16 15.23 -3.37
CA PHE A 525 -14.66 15.52 -2.03
C PHE A 525 -15.01 14.38 -1.08
N SER A 526 -14.05 13.97 -0.24
CA SER A 526 -14.31 13.03 0.85
C SER A 526 -13.57 13.44 2.11
N LYS A 527 -14.28 13.33 3.23
CA LYS A 527 -13.74 13.50 4.58
C LYS A 527 -14.17 12.32 5.44
N ILE A 528 -13.21 11.67 6.09
CA ILE A 528 -13.43 10.50 6.93
C ILE A 528 -12.74 10.74 8.28
N ASP A 529 -13.53 10.80 9.33
CA ASP A 529 -13.04 10.90 10.71
C ASP A 529 -13.36 9.58 11.45
N ASN A 530 -12.32 8.81 11.77
CA ASN A 530 -12.42 7.56 12.53
C ASN A 530 -11.95 7.76 13.96
N TYR A 531 -12.66 7.19 14.92
CA TYR A 531 -12.32 7.26 16.35
C TYR A 531 -12.43 5.89 17.02
N VAL A 532 -11.53 5.64 17.96
CA VAL A 532 -11.59 4.49 18.85
C VAL A 532 -12.35 4.89 20.10
N ASP A 533 -13.52 4.31 20.31
CA ASP A 533 -14.38 4.63 21.47
C ASP A 533 -14.04 3.76 22.69
N GLU A 534 -13.71 2.47 22.44
CA GLU A 534 -13.47 1.49 23.50
C GLU A 534 -12.55 0.39 22.97
N LEU A 535 -11.69 -0.15 23.81
CA LEU A 535 -10.89 -1.34 23.56
C LEU A 535 -11.25 -2.44 24.56
N ALA A 536 -10.57 -3.59 24.49
CA ALA A 536 -10.77 -4.66 25.44
C ALA A 536 -10.48 -4.19 26.89
N PRO A 537 -11.14 -4.76 27.91
CA PRO A 537 -10.93 -4.37 29.30
C PRO A 537 -9.45 -4.39 29.70
N GLY A 538 -8.95 -3.30 30.26
CA GLY A 538 -7.55 -3.14 30.66
C GLY A 538 -6.57 -2.79 29.54
N VAL A 539 -7.04 -2.58 28.31
CA VAL A 539 -6.24 -2.17 27.15
C VAL A 539 -6.52 -0.71 26.83
N GLU A 540 -5.53 0.16 26.96
CA GLU A 540 -5.65 1.59 26.63
C GLU A 540 -5.28 1.89 25.17
N SER A 541 -4.33 1.14 24.62
CA SER A 541 -3.94 1.25 23.21
C SER A 541 -3.39 -0.07 22.67
N ILE A 542 -3.50 -0.26 21.35
CA ILE A 542 -3.03 -1.45 20.62
C ILE A 542 -2.03 -1.02 19.56
N MET A 543 -0.88 -1.69 19.53
CA MET A 543 0.06 -1.57 18.42
C MET A 543 -0.49 -2.30 17.21
N LEU A 544 -0.53 -1.61 16.07
CA LEU A 544 -1.00 -2.15 14.81
C LEU A 544 0.15 -2.56 13.88
N GLY A 545 1.29 -1.91 14.04
CA GLY A 545 2.50 -2.16 13.25
C GLY A 545 3.58 -1.13 13.54
N GLY A 546 4.72 -1.27 12.87
CA GLY A 546 5.86 -0.34 13.01
C GLY A 546 7.09 -0.99 13.63
N PHE A 547 7.90 -0.17 14.26
CA PHE A 547 9.17 -0.55 14.89
C PHE A 547 9.01 -0.63 16.41
N VAL A 548 10.10 -0.69 17.15
CA VAL A 548 10.06 -0.48 18.60
C VAL A 548 9.53 0.93 18.87
N THR A 549 10.08 1.93 18.18
CA THR A 549 9.55 3.27 17.93
C THR A 549 10.02 3.72 16.54
N PRO A 550 9.21 4.48 15.77
CA PRO A 550 7.80 4.79 16.01
C PRO A 550 6.87 3.61 15.69
N GLN A 551 5.64 3.70 16.18
CA GLN A 551 4.58 2.70 15.99
C GLN A 551 3.32 3.34 15.41
N VAL A 552 2.50 2.55 14.72
CA VAL A 552 1.10 2.88 14.45
C VAL A 552 0.26 2.28 15.55
N ARG A 553 -0.58 3.07 16.18
CA ARG A 553 -1.43 2.65 17.29
C ARG A 553 -2.89 3.04 17.11
N ALA A 554 -3.74 2.31 17.82
CA ALA A 554 -5.14 2.62 18.09
C ALA A 554 -5.27 2.83 19.61
N GLY A 555 -5.49 4.06 20.06
CA GLY A 555 -5.71 4.41 21.46
C GLY A 555 -7.13 4.92 21.69
N ILE A 556 -7.67 4.73 22.90
CA ILE A 556 -9.02 5.18 23.27
C ILE A 556 -9.09 6.70 23.18
N GLY A 557 -10.08 7.23 22.42
CA GLY A 557 -10.29 8.66 22.20
C GLY A 557 -9.46 9.24 21.07
N ASP A 558 -8.49 8.49 20.52
CA ASP A 558 -7.66 8.95 19.40
C ASP A 558 -8.41 8.91 18.05
N LYS A 559 -8.03 9.80 17.14
CA LYS A 559 -8.29 9.61 15.72
C LYS A 559 -7.50 8.40 15.23
N PHE A 560 -8.17 7.49 14.57
CA PHE A 560 -7.57 6.23 14.11
C PHE A 560 -7.05 6.33 12.65
N PRO A 561 -5.83 5.85 12.37
CA PRO A 561 -4.77 5.48 13.29
C PRO A 561 -3.85 6.67 13.63
N VAL A 562 -3.07 6.54 14.71
CA VAL A 562 -2.08 7.54 15.14
C VAL A 562 -0.64 7.01 15.01
N ILE A 563 0.32 7.92 14.83
CA ILE A 563 1.74 7.65 14.96
C ILE A 563 2.15 7.90 16.42
N TYR A 564 2.75 6.90 17.05
CA TYR A 564 3.20 6.93 18.43
C TYR A 564 4.71 6.69 18.49
N GLY A 565 5.43 7.57 19.15
CA GLY A 565 6.90 7.50 19.20
C GLY A 565 7.49 8.48 20.20
N VAL A 566 8.83 8.56 20.18
CA VAL A 566 9.57 9.48 21.04
C VAL A 566 9.35 10.91 20.57
N GLY A 567 8.77 11.73 21.45
CA GLY A 567 8.59 13.16 21.22
C GLY A 567 9.81 13.98 21.64
N TYR A 568 9.80 15.26 21.30
CA TYR A 568 10.73 16.23 21.90
C TYR A 568 10.41 16.43 23.39
N LYS A 569 11.44 16.54 24.21
CA LYS A 569 11.27 17.05 25.58
C LYS A 569 10.84 18.52 25.52
N ARG A 570 9.77 18.86 26.23
CA ARG A 570 9.16 20.20 26.23
C ARG A 570 9.03 20.73 27.64
N ASP A 571 9.08 22.05 27.75
CA ASP A 571 8.73 22.74 29.00
C ASP A 571 7.20 22.87 29.17
N GLY A 572 6.77 23.53 30.24
CA GLY A 572 5.34 23.73 30.54
C GLY A 572 4.61 24.64 29.53
N GLU A 573 5.31 25.35 28.67
CA GLU A 573 4.76 26.22 27.61
C GLU A 573 4.82 25.53 26.23
N GLY A 574 5.30 24.28 26.14
CA GLY A 574 5.40 23.51 24.90
C GLY A 574 6.65 23.81 24.08
N ARG A 575 7.60 24.61 24.57
CA ARG A 575 8.86 24.88 23.88
C ARG A 575 9.83 23.71 24.01
N ILE A 576 10.63 23.47 22.96
CA ILE A 576 11.57 22.35 22.91
C ILE A 576 12.76 22.62 23.83
N VAL A 577 13.08 21.65 24.69
CA VAL A 577 14.25 21.74 25.57
C VAL A 577 15.49 21.30 24.77
N VAL A 578 16.52 22.17 24.76
CA VAL A 578 17.81 21.95 24.12
C VAL A 578 18.95 22.05 25.12
N ASN A 579 20.08 21.44 24.79
CA ASN A 579 21.32 21.62 25.55
C ASN A 579 22.05 22.93 25.14
N GLU A 580 23.22 23.20 25.73
CA GLU A 580 24.05 24.37 25.48
C GLU A 580 24.53 24.53 24.01
N LYS A 581 24.51 23.46 23.21
CA LYS A 581 24.82 23.43 21.77
C LYS A 581 23.59 23.62 20.88
N GLY A 582 22.39 23.75 21.47
CA GLY A 582 21.12 23.81 20.74
C GLY A 582 20.61 22.46 20.25
N ILE A 583 21.12 21.35 20.80
CA ILE A 583 20.69 19.99 20.44
C ILE A 583 19.45 19.62 21.28
N PRO A 584 18.33 19.24 20.65
CA PRO A 584 17.11 18.85 21.35
C PRO A 584 17.31 17.59 22.22
N GLU A 585 16.61 17.56 23.36
CA GLU A 585 16.53 16.40 24.22
C GLU A 585 15.31 15.55 23.89
N ALA A 586 15.50 14.21 23.95
CA ALA A 586 14.39 13.26 23.80
C ALA A 586 13.41 13.38 25.00
N GLY A 587 12.14 13.35 24.69
CA GLY A 587 11.04 13.33 25.67
C GLY A 587 10.47 11.93 25.86
N GLU A 588 9.24 11.88 26.35
CA GLU A 588 8.49 10.64 26.54
C GLU A 588 7.91 10.14 25.20
N THR A 589 7.58 8.85 25.13
CA THR A 589 6.81 8.30 24.04
C THR A 589 5.35 8.76 24.12
N GLN A 590 4.84 9.28 23.03
CA GLN A 590 3.51 9.89 22.96
C GLN A 590 2.93 9.79 21.52
N VAL A 591 1.69 10.24 21.34
CA VAL A 591 1.13 10.46 20.00
C VAL A 591 1.87 11.65 19.37
N ILE A 592 2.58 11.41 18.28
CA ILE A 592 3.39 12.39 17.56
C ILE A 592 2.83 12.74 16.17
N GLY A 593 1.76 12.06 15.76
CA GLY A 593 1.11 12.35 14.48
C GLY A 593 -0.20 11.61 14.27
N LYS A 594 -1.00 12.11 13.32
CA LYS A 594 -2.23 11.47 12.82
C LYS A 594 -2.03 11.04 11.37
N VAL A 595 -2.41 9.83 11.02
CA VAL A 595 -2.20 9.30 9.65
C VAL A 595 -3.31 9.74 8.69
N SER A 596 -4.56 9.79 9.18
CA SER A 596 -5.72 10.12 8.37
C SER A 596 -5.68 11.57 7.87
N PRO A 597 -5.96 11.83 6.57
CA PRO A 597 -6.04 13.18 6.05
C PRO A 597 -7.26 13.94 6.60
N ASP A 598 -7.21 15.26 6.53
CA ASP A 598 -8.35 16.10 6.87
C ASP A 598 -9.44 16.03 5.80
N PHE A 599 -9.03 15.90 4.52
CA PHE A 599 -9.90 15.60 3.38
C PHE A 599 -9.08 15.13 2.17
N ARG A 600 -9.81 14.56 1.19
CA ARG A 600 -9.34 14.37 -0.18
C ARG A 600 -10.27 15.05 -1.16
N LEU A 601 -9.70 15.64 -2.23
CA LEU A 601 -10.44 16.25 -3.31
C LEU A 601 -9.89 15.76 -4.65
N GLY A 602 -10.68 14.97 -5.37
CA GLY A 602 -10.44 14.65 -6.77
C GLY A 602 -11.04 15.75 -7.66
N PHE A 603 -10.32 16.18 -8.67
CA PHE A 603 -10.80 17.08 -9.70
C PHE A 603 -10.53 16.48 -11.08
N ASN A 604 -11.59 16.28 -11.85
CA ASN A 604 -11.52 15.76 -13.20
C ASN A 604 -12.06 16.80 -14.19
N THR A 605 -11.40 16.95 -15.31
CA THR A 605 -11.91 17.76 -16.42
C THR A 605 -11.83 17.00 -17.73
N ASN A 606 -12.83 17.19 -18.58
CA ASN A 606 -12.89 16.66 -19.91
C ASN A 606 -13.25 17.82 -20.87
N ILE A 607 -12.38 18.08 -21.81
CA ILE A 607 -12.53 19.18 -22.80
C ILE A 607 -12.55 18.52 -24.18
N GLU A 608 -13.65 18.64 -24.89
CA GLU A 608 -13.74 18.26 -26.28
C GLU A 608 -13.76 19.51 -27.16
N LEU A 609 -12.77 19.67 -28.01
CA LEU A 609 -12.67 20.76 -28.97
C LEU A 609 -12.56 20.17 -30.39
N TYR A 610 -13.63 20.28 -31.17
CA TYR A 610 -13.81 19.60 -32.45
C TYR A 610 -13.64 18.09 -32.31
N LYS A 611 -12.47 17.56 -32.71
CA LYS A 611 -12.12 16.14 -32.62
C LYS A 611 -11.06 15.86 -31.54
N PHE A 612 -10.50 16.90 -30.92
CA PHE A 612 -9.55 16.72 -29.83
C PHE A 612 -10.31 16.50 -28.52
N ARG A 613 -9.83 15.55 -27.75
CA ARG A 613 -10.31 15.31 -26.40
C ARG A 613 -9.14 15.37 -25.44
N LEU A 614 -9.16 16.38 -24.57
CA LEU A 614 -8.25 16.54 -23.45
C LEU A 614 -8.93 16.11 -22.16
N ALA A 615 -8.32 15.18 -21.41
CA ALA A 615 -8.78 14.80 -20.10
C ALA A 615 -7.66 14.99 -19.08
N ALA A 616 -7.99 15.53 -17.92
CA ALA A 616 -7.07 15.66 -16.80
C ALA A 616 -7.72 15.21 -15.49
N VAL A 617 -6.93 14.53 -14.66
CA VAL A 617 -7.34 14.02 -13.35
C VAL A 617 -6.35 14.52 -12.31
N PHE A 618 -6.84 15.27 -11.34
CA PHE A 618 -6.05 15.75 -10.21
C PHE A 618 -6.51 15.08 -8.91
N ASP A 619 -5.58 14.91 -8.00
CA ASP A 619 -5.83 14.36 -6.66
C ASP A 619 -5.12 15.25 -5.63
N TRP A 620 -5.90 15.86 -4.77
CA TRP A 620 -5.45 16.67 -3.64
C TRP A 620 -5.75 15.95 -2.34
N LYS A 621 -4.71 15.63 -1.61
CA LYS A 621 -4.78 15.18 -0.23
C LYS A 621 -4.36 16.33 0.67
N GLN A 622 -5.19 16.68 1.65
CA GLN A 622 -4.89 17.69 2.66
C GLN A 622 -4.75 17.04 4.03
N GLY A 623 -3.64 17.34 4.72
CA GLY A 623 -3.37 16.83 6.06
C GLY A 623 -3.00 15.33 6.06
N GLY A 624 -2.98 14.77 7.25
CA GLY A 624 -2.34 13.50 7.54
C GLY A 624 -0.84 13.68 7.68
N GLN A 625 -0.21 12.79 8.42
CA GLN A 625 1.23 12.84 8.68
C GLN A 625 1.87 11.50 8.37
N MET A 626 3.15 11.55 8.07
CA MET A 626 3.96 10.37 7.75
C MET A 626 5.35 10.52 8.38
N TYR A 627 5.81 9.45 9.03
CA TYR A 627 7.19 9.36 9.51
C TYR A 627 8.10 8.96 8.36
N SER A 628 9.23 9.65 8.21
CA SER A 628 10.25 9.32 7.23
C SER A 628 11.55 8.84 7.88
N GLY A 629 11.76 7.54 7.83
CA GLY A 629 13.05 6.95 8.18
C GLY A 629 14.15 7.31 7.18
N THR A 630 13.81 7.52 5.90
CA THR A 630 14.79 7.98 4.89
C THR A 630 15.37 9.34 5.25
N ALA A 631 14.52 10.30 5.67
CA ALA A 631 15.00 11.61 6.11
C ALA A 631 15.90 11.48 7.35
N GLY A 632 15.50 10.65 8.32
CA GLY A 632 16.28 10.38 9.52
C GLY A 632 17.67 9.81 9.20
N GLU A 633 17.71 8.78 8.36
CA GLU A 633 18.98 8.12 8.00
C GLU A 633 19.87 9.00 7.11
N THR A 634 19.32 9.70 6.12
CA THR A 634 20.13 10.61 5.28
C THR A 634 20.69 11.79 6.06
N ASN A 635 19.97 12.29 7.07
CA ASN A 635 20.47 13.26 8.02
C ASN A 635 21.60 12.68 8.88
N PHE A 636 21.37 11.48 9.45
CA PHE A 636 22.35 10.79 10.29
C PHE A 636 23.67 10.49 9.55
N TYR A 637 23.59 10.05 8.29
CA TYR A 637 24.77 9.81 7.46
C TYR A 637 25.38 11.07 6.85
N GLY A 638 24.73 12.24 6.97
CA GLY A 638 25.24 13.49 6.43
C GLY A 638 25.09 13.64 4.91
N THR A 639 24.17 12.88 4.30
CA THR A 639 23.94 12.91 2.84
C THR A 639 22.74 13.75 2.41
N SER A 640 21.95 14.25 3.36
CA SER A 640 20.80 15.11 3.07
C SER A 640 21.24 16.56 2.76
N LYS A 641 20.38 17.30 2.02
CA LYS A 641 20.56 18.73 1.80
C LYS A 641 20.59 19.50 3.13
N LEU A 642 19.67 19.16 4.06
CA LEU A 642 19.58 19.80 5.38
C LEU A 642 20.87 19.64 6.17
N SER A 643 21.44 18.43 6.22
CA SER A 643 22.71 18.20 6.93
C SER A 643 23.85 19.06 6.36
N GLY A 644 23.87 19.25 5.03
CA GLY A 644 24.85 20.13 4.38
C GLY A 644 24.63 21.62 4.68
N GLU A 645 23.39 22.08 4.77
CA GLU A 645 23.04 23.46 5.12
C GLU A 645 23.42 23.79 6.57
N VAL A 646 23.07 22.91 7.52
CA VAL A 646 23.43 23.07 8.93
C VAL A 646 24.95 23.10 9.07
N ARG A 647 25.69 22.17 8.43
CA ARG A 647 27.14 22.07 8.50
C ARG A 647 27.89 23.31 7.98
N LYS A 648 27.36 23.99 6.98
CA LYS A 648 27.96 25.21 6.41
C LYS A 648 27.66 26.48 7.22
N SER A 649 26.72 26.40 8.16
CA SER A 649 26.28 27.56 8.93
C SER A 649 27.15 27.78 10.15
N ASP A 650 27.55 29.04 10.42
CA ASP A 650 28.15 29.40 11.70
C ASP A 650 27.13 29.27 12.85
N LYS A 651 25.82 29.41 12.53
CA LYS A 651 24.75 29.42 13.50
C LYS A 651 23.41 29.09 12.82
N TYR A 652 23.03 27.82 12.75
CA TYR A 652 21.79 27.39 12.12
C TYR A 652 20.62 27.43 13.13
N HIS A 653 19.54 28.08 12.76
CA HIS A 653 18.32 28.16 13.56
C HIS A 653 17.25 27.28 12.93
N PHE A 654 16.78 26.29 13.67
CA PHE A 654 15.61 25.50 13.30
C PHE A 654 14.32 26.27 13.60
N ASP A 655 13.28 25.99 12.85
CA ASP A 655 11.97 26.67 12.97
C ASP A 655 11.15 26.10 14.16
N TYR A 656 11.67 26.26 15.38
CA TYR A 656 10.95 25.97 16.62
C TYR A 656 11.44 26.84 17.76
N ALA A 657 10.53 27.13 18.72
CA ALA A 657 10.91 27.82 19.94
C ALA A 657 11.67 26.88 20.87
N ALA A 658 12.89 27.26 21.24
CA ALA A 658 13.76 26.46 22.10
C ALA A 658 14.04 27.13 23.44
N VAL A 659 14.22 26.30 24.47
CA VAL A 659 14.64 26.71 25.83
C VAL A 659 15.76 25.80 26.32
N GLU A 660 16.64 26.38 27.14
CA GLU A 660 17.71 25.67 27.82
C GLU A 660 17.41 25.59 29.32
N GLN A 661 17.62 24.41 29.93
CA GLN A 661 17.51 24.25 31.37
C GLN A 661 18.78 24.78 32.06
N LYS A 662 18.63 25.82 32.88
CA LYS A 662 19.74 26.46 33.60
C LYS A 662 19.82 26.08 35.09
N GLY A 663 19.13 25.05 35.50
CA GLY A 663 19.14 24.56 36.89
C GLY A 663 17.73 24.21 37.38
N VAL A 664 17.55 24.18 38.68
CA VAL A 664 16.27 23.92 39.35
C VAL A 664 15.99 25.00 40.40
N ASP A 665 14.73 25.30 40.62
CA ASP A 665 14.30 26.23 41.69
C ASP A 665 14.37 25.58 43.09
N ALA A 666 13.94 26.32 44.13
CA ALA A 666 13.96 25.85 45.51
C ALA A 666 13.05 24.62 45.76
N ASP A 667 12.07 24.38 44.89
CA ASP A 667 11.15 23.24 44.92
C ASP A 667 11.63 22.07 44.02
N GLY A 668 12.83 22.20 43.43
CA GLY A 668 13.41 21.17 42.53
C GLY A 668 12.83 21.17 41.11
N LYS A 669 12.06 22.22 40.71
CA LYS A 669 11.51 22.33 39.35
C LYS A 669 12.54 22.92 38.39
N PRO A 670 12.62 22.45 37.13
CA PRO A 670 13.52 22.98 36.14
C PRO A 670 13.28 24.47 35.85
N ILE A 671 14.36 25.26 35.79
CA ILE A 671 14.34 26.65 35.35
C ILE A 671 14.73 26.69 33.88
N TYR A 672 13.83 27.15 33.04
CA TYR A 672 14.06 27.26 31.61
C TYR A 672 14.26 28.71 31.17
N VAL A 673 15.24 28.96 30.30
CA VAL A 673 15.50 30.25 29.67
C VAL A 673 15.42 30.12 28.15
N PRO A 674 14.93 31.15 27.40
CA PRO A 674 14.91 31.10 25.95
C PRO A 674 16.30 30.85 25.36
N TYR A 675 16.41 29.91 24.45
CA TYR A 675 17.64 29.59 23.72
C TYR A 675 17.63 30.24 22.33
N THR A 676 18.60 31.11 22.07
CA THR A 676 18.74 31.82 20.80
C THR A 676 20.09 31.52 20.11
N GLY A 677 20.83 30.53 20.63
CA GLY A 677 22.20 30.21 20.21
C GLY A 677 22.29 29.64 18.80
N GLY A 678 21.30 28.84 18.38
CA GLY A 678 21.36 28.05 17.16
C GLY A 678 22.39 26.90 17.24
N VAL A 679 22.51 26.10 16.18
CA VAL A 679 23.44 24.99 16.08
C VAL A 679 24.64 25.40 15.22
N LYS A 680 25.86 25.22 15.73
CA LYS A 680 27.08 25.49 14.93
C LYS A 680 27.30 24.36 13.93
N GLY A 681 27.86 24.69 12.76
CA GLY A 681 28.20 23.69 11.74
C GLY A 681 29.17 22.62 12.23
N SER A 682 30.08 22.93 13.19
CA SER A 682 30.94 21.97 13.86
C SER A 682 30.20 20.92 14.69
N ASP A 683 28.99 21.24 15.16
CA ASP A 683 28.17 20.38 16.01
C ASP A 683 27.08 19.65 15.19
N ALA A 684 27.04 19.85 13.85
CA ALA A 684 26.01 19.30 12.97
C ALA A 684 25.92 17.75 13.04
N GLU A 685 27.06 17.08 13.04
CA GLU A 685 27.11 15.61 13.16
C GLU A 685 26.51 15.13 14.49
N GLU A 686 26.88 15.74 15.60
CA GLU A 686 26.36 15.45 16.93
C GLU A 686 24.86 15.72 17.01
N TYR A 687 24.41 16.84 16.42
CA TYR A 687 23.01 17.21 16.32
C TYR A 687 22.19 16.08 15.65
N PHE A 688 22.55 15.70 14.43
CA PHE A 688 21.78 14.71 13.68
C PHE A 688 21.87 13.30 14.27
N LYS A 689 22.99 12.93 14.88
CA LYS A 689 23.10 11.67 15.62
C LYS A 689 22.19 11.64 16.85
N SER A 690 22.05 12.75 17.56
CA SER A 690 21.18 12.87 18.73
C SER A 690 19.70 12.89 18.35
N VAL A 691 19.35 13.71 17.37
CA VAL A 691 17.94 13.89 16.91
C VAL A 691 17.41 12.62 16.23
N ARG A 692 18.27 11.71 15.73
CA ARG A 692 17.83 10.40 15.22
C ARG A 692 17.00 9.60 16.22
N GLY A 693 17.21 9.79 17.53
CA GLY A 693 16.46 9.15 18.60
C GLY A 693 15.11 9.82 18.91
N ILE A 694 14.74 10.90 18.23
CA ILE A 694 13.50 11.66 18.45
C ILE A 694 12.61 11.46 17.21
N ASP A 695 11.65 10.54 17.31
CA ASP A 695 10.80 10.17 16.18
C ASP A 695 9.97 11.35 15.64
N GLU A 696 9.52 12.25 16.54
CA GLU A 696 8.76 13.45 16.19
C GLU A 696 9.48 14.35 15.20
N ALA A 697 10.83 14.37 15.20
CA ALA A 697 11.65 15.18 14.29
C ALA A 697 11.50 14.78 12.81
N TYR A 698 10.98 13.59 12.56
CA TYR A 698 10.85 13.00 11.23
C TYR A 698 9.41 12.70 10.82
N VAL A 699 8.45 13.30 11.53
CA VAL A 699 7.03 13.26 11.17
C VAL A 699 6.69 14.50 10.35
N TYR A 700 6.28 14.30 9.10
CA TYR A 700 6.00 15.36 8.13
C TYR A 700 4.51 15.43 7.80
N ASP A 701 4.03 16.63 7.50
CA ASP A 701 2.72 16.82 6.87
C ASP A 701 2.73 16.18 5.48
N ASN A 702 1.77 15.28 5.23
CA ASN A 702 1.68 14.49 4.01
C ASN A 702 0.62 15.04 3.05
N SER A 703 0.50 16.35 2.96
CA SER A 703 -0.35 17.04 2.00
C SER A 703 0.30 17.11 0.63
N PHE A 704 -0.47 16.86 -0.42
CA PHE A 704 0.00 16.93 -1.79
C PHE A 704 -1.12 17.22 -2.79
N LEU A 705 -0.73 17.75 -3.96
CA LEU A 705 -1.53 17.83 -5.18
C LEU A 705 -0.78 17.10 -6.29
N LYS A 706 -1.41 16.06 -6.85
CA LYS A 706 -0.88 15.29 -7.99
C LYS A 706 -1.77 15.42 -9.21
N LEU A 707 -1.17 15.56 -10.38
CA LEU A 707 -1.80 15.32 -11.67
C LEU A 707 -1.68 13.83 -11.97
N ARG A 708 -2.77 13.09 -11.74
CA ARG A 708 -2.81 11.63 -11.90
C ARG A 708 -2.72 11.20 -13.34
N GLU A 709 -3.44 11.92 -14.20
CA GLU A 709 -3.40 11.70 -15.64
C GLU A 709 -3.70 12.99 -16.39
N LEU A 710 -2.95 13.21 -17.46
CA LEU A 710 -3.24 14.18 -18.51
C LEU A 710 -3.20 13.40 -19.82
N SER A 711 -4.29 13.38 -20.56
CA SER A 711 -4.36 12.66 -21.83
C SER A 711 -4.98 13.52 -22.94
N LEU A 712 -4.39 13.47 -24.12
CA LEU A 712 -4.90 14.10 -25.33
C LEU A 712 -5.14 13.02 -26.38
N SER A 713 -6.39 12.91 -26.84
CA SER A 713 -6.79 11.93 -27.85
C SER A 713 -7.31 12.62 -29.11
N TYR A 714 -7.03 12.02 -30.27
CA TYR A 714 -7.48 12.47 -31.55
C TYR A 714 -7.82 11.30 -32.48
N PRO A 715 -9.01 11.26 -33.14
CA PRO A 715 -9.35 10.28 -34.15
C PRO A 715 -8.70 10.66 -35.48
N VAL A 716 -7.59 9.99 -35.79
CA VAL A 716 -6.80 10.27 -37.00
C VAL A 716 -7.45 9.75 -38.28
N TYR A 717 -8.26 8.70 -38.16
CA TYR A 717 -8.99 8.12 -39.26
C TYR A 717 -10.34 7.57 -38.81
N LYS A 718 -11.38 7.89 -39.55
CA LYS A 718 -12.73 7.36 -39.31
C LYS A 718 -13.44 7.20 -40.64
N LYS A 719 -13.66 5.96 -41.09
CA LYS A 719 -14.40 5.64 -42.27
C LYS A 719 -15.08 4.28 -42.12
N ASP A 720 -16.36 4.21 -42.42
CA ASP A 720 -17.21 3.02 -42.28
C ASP A 720 -17.04 2.39 -40.87
N ASN A 721 -16.58 1.16 -40.81
CA ASN A 721 -16.36 0.41 -39.56
C ASN A 721 -14.96 0.64 -38.95
N LEU A 722 -14.04 1.30 -39.68
CA LEU A 722 -12.65 1.51 -39.24
C LEU A 722 -12.51 2.86 -38.54
N ASN A 723 -12.13 2.83 -37.28
CA ASN A 723 -11.85 4.00 -36.46
C ASN A 723 -10.46 3.86 -35.81
N VAL A 724 -9.55 4.79 -36.10
CA VAL A 724 -8.19 4.83 -35.54
C VAL A 724 -8.07 6.06 -34.66
N ASN A 725 -7.82 5.84 -33.37
CA ASN A 725 -7.58 6.90 -32.39
C ASN A 725 -6.13 6.83 -31.90
N VAL A 726 -5.51 7.98 -31.82
CA VAL A 726 -4.18 8.14 -31.20
C VAL A 726 -4.35 8.94 -29.91
N ASN A 727 -3.67 8.53 -28.87
CA ASN A 727 -3.62 9.23 -27.60
C ASN A 727 -2.19 9.39 -27.11
N VAL A 728 -1.90 10.52 -26.49
CA VAL A 728 -0.69 10.75 -25.71
C VAL A 728 -1.09 11.04 -24.27
N PHE A 729 -0.28 10.60 -23.34
CA PHE A 729 -0.60 10.77 -21.92
C PHE A 729 0.64 11.00 -21.06
N ALA A 730 0.42 11.67 -19.94
CA ALA A 730 1.35 11.81 -18.84
C ALA A 730 0.64 11.41 -17.54
N ARG A 731 1.35 10.73 -16.62
CA ARG A 731 0.77 10.22 -15.38
C ARG A 731 1.65 10.46 -14.18
N ASN A 732 1.03 10.59 -12.99
CA ASN A 732 1.66 10.68 -11.68
C ASN A 732 2.69 11.81 -11.58
N ILE A 733 2.31 13.02 -11.97
CA ILE A 733 3.14 14.22 -11.83
C ILE A 733 2.82 14.89 -10.49
N ILE A 734 3.82 15.06 -9.64
CA ILE A 734 3.68 15.85 -8.41
C ILE A 734 3.65 17.32 -8.80
N VAL A 735 2.50 17.97 -8.58
CA VAL A 735 2.34 19.42 -8.81
C VAL A 735 2.85 20.19 -7.58
N TRP A 736 2.48 19.69 -6.40
CA TRP A 736 2.88 20.26 -5.12
C TRP A 736 2.88 19.16 -4.04
N SER A 737 3.80 19.25 -3.07
CA SER A 737 3.86 18.41 -1.88
C SER A 737 4.54 19.18 -0.75
N GLU A 738 4.05 19.02 0.49
CA GLU A 738 4.75 19.50 1.69
C GLU A 738 6.02 18.68 1.94
N ILE A 739 5.97 17.38 1.69
CA ILE A 739 7.14 16.52 1.77
C ILE A 739 8.10 16.86 0.64
N LYS A 740 9.35 17.15 1.01
CA LYS A 740 10.43 17.36 0.05
C LYS A 740 11.44 16.23 0.16
N GLY A 741 11.91 15.71 -0.99
CA GLY A 741 12.97 14.72 -1.06
C GLY A 741 12.51 13.27 -1.18
N PHE A 742 11.23 12.96 -0.96
CA PHE A 742 10.65 11.65 -1.23
C PHE A 742 9.17 11.75 -1.65
N ASP A 743 8.63 10.68 -2.22
CA ASP A 743 7.23 10.66 -2.69
C ASP A 743 6.28 10.54 -1.50
N PRO A 744 5.27 11.42 -1.36
CA PRO A 744 4.29 11.37 -0.28
C PRO A 744 3.42 10.10 -0.26
N GLU A 745 3.50 9.27 -1.28
CA GLU A 745 2.79 7.98 -1.38
C GLU A 745 3.74 6.77 -1.38
N ALA A 746 5.06 6.98 -1.37
CA ALA A 746 6.03 5.90 -1.23
C ALA A 746 6.06 5.44 0.23
N THR A 747 5.24 4.46 0.56
CA THR A 747 5.08 3.97 1.93
C THR A 747 5.69 2.59 2.11
N GLN A 748 6.19 2.32 3.31
CA GLN A 748 6.64 1.02 3.75
C GLN A 748 5.50 0.32 4.50
N GLY A 749 5.21 -0.92 4.12
CA GLY A 749 4.16 -1.73 4.71
C GLY A 749 2.76 -1.34 4.25
N ASN A 750 1.98 -2.36 4.04
CA ASN A 750 0.56 -2.29 3.73
C ASN A 750 -0.25 -2.64 5.00
N ASN A 751 -1.53 -2.71 4.89
CA ASN A 751 -2.46 -3.11 5.95
C ASN A 751 -2.49 -2.11 7.12
N ASN A 752 -2.19 -2.58 8.32
CA ASN A 752 -2.37 -1.83 9.57
C ASN A 752 -1.47 -0.60 9.71
N MET A 753 -0.40 -0.47 8.92
CA MET A 753 0.44 0.73 8.94
C MET A 753 -0.16 1.90 8.15
N ALA A 754 -1.21 1.68 7.37
CA ALA A 754 -2.05 2.69 6.72
C ALA A 754 -1.29 3.79 5.95
N GLY A 755 -0.05 3.53 5.54
CA GLY A 755 0.81 4.52 4.89
C GLY A 755 1.47 5.52 5.86
N ALA A 756 1.56 5.18 7.16
CA ALA A 756 2.16 6.04 8.18
C ALA A 756 3.67 6.16 8.08
N PHE A 757 4.34 5.22 7.44
CA PHE A 757 5.80 5.14 7.41
C PHE A 757 6.34 5.10 5.99
N GLU A 758 7.45 5.79 5.80
CA GLU A 758 8.35 5.67 4.68
C GLU A 758 9.76 5.39 5.24
N ARG A 759 10.49 4.43 4.68
CA ARG A 759 11.90 4.21 4.95
C ARG A 759 12.54 3.49 3.78
N PHE A 760 13.37 4.18 3.02
CA PHE A 760 14.03 3.67 1.82
C PHE A 760 13.10 2.96 0.85
N SER A 761 11.84 3.43 0.76
CA SER A 761 10.88 2.95 -0.21
C SER A 761 11.31 3.32 -1.62
N LEU A 762 10.93 2.51 -2.62
CA LEU A 762 11.16 2.90 -4.00
C LEU A 762 10.39 4.18 -4.32
N PRO A 763 10.99 5.12 -5.06
CA PRO A 763 10.30 6.36 -5.42
C PRO A 763 9.12 6.07 -6.35
N GLY A 764 8.07 6.86 -6.23
CA GLY A 764 6.99 6.90 -7.22
C GLY A 764 7.53 7.36 -8.58
N THR A 765 6.90 6.88 -9.66
CA THR A 765 7.33 7.18 -11.02
C THR A 765 6.31 8.03 -11.76
N SER A 766 6.77 9.05 -12.47
CA SER A 766 6.01 9.71 -13.52
C SER A 766 6.16 8.91 -14.81
N SER A 767 5.09 8.76 -15.59
CA SER A 767 5.13 8.07 -16.87
C SER A 767 4.56 8.92 -18.00
N TYR A 768 5.16 8.76 -19.18
CA TYR A 768 4.76 9.43 -20.42
C TYR A 768 4.61 8.37 -21.49
N GLY A 769 3.56 8.45 -22.28
CA GLY A 769 3.34 7.43 -23.28
C GLY A 769 2.41 7.86 -24.40
N PHE A 770 2.29 6.99 -25.37
CA PHE A 770 1.33 7.11 -26.46
C PHE A 770 0.63 5.77 -26.71
N GLY A 771 -0.57 5.84 -27.26
CA GLY A 771 -1.34 4.67 -27.62
C GLY A 771 -2.02 4.84 -28.97
N VAL A 772 -2.23 3.72 -29.65
CA VAL A 772 -3.02 3.65 -30.87
C VAL A 772 -4.14 2.61 -30.66
N ASN A 773 -5.38 3.04 -30.84
CA ASN A 773 -6.55 2.18 -30.75
C ASN A 773 -7.17 2.06 -32.16
N VAL A 774 -7.30 0.84 -32.64
CA VAL A 774 -7.91 0.52 -33.91
C VAL A 774 -9.17 -0.29 -33.67
N ASN A 775 -10.32 0.24 -34.08
CA ASN A 775 -11.60 -0.44 -34.01
C ASN A 775 -12.12 -0.68 -35.42
N PHE A 776 -12.60 -1.90 -35.69
CA PHE A 776 -13.08 -2.31 -37.02
C PHE A 776 -14.27 -3.26 -36.93
#